data_5ce26a7ae3f082ff9bf3f3a83380f261
#
_entry.id   5ce26a7ae3f082ff9bf3f3a83380f261
#
_cell.length_a   1.000
_cell.length_b   1.000
_cell.length_c   1.000
_cell.angle_alpha   90.00
_cell.angle_beta   90.00
_cell.angle_gamma   90.00
#
_symmetry.space_group_name_H-M   'P 1'
#
loop_
_entity.id
_entity.type
_entity.pdbx_description
1 polymer ?
#
loop_
_entity_poly.entity_id
_entity_poly.type
_entity_poly.pdbx_seq_one_letter_code
_entity_poly.pdbx_strand_id
1 'polypeptide(L)'
;MIALSGFLRRHLLFTLLNLLGLAVGIAAFLLVSLYVAEEGTVDHGFTAADRLYRVGGQLNVGGQAIKLVFAPTELPGPLTQEVPEIEAATRMENDRVMLGTAPRFFEQKMLWADPNFLQVLDYPLERGDPATALARPDGVVVTRALARTLFGDADPLGRTVQVRNGATLTVTGILAPPPQSHLVFAAIAAEAARGPKSWAHQKAASWTDISGAVTYVRLAKGASAKAVADALPAFVNRHNPPNPDQAGGGMDNMLSLRLDPVPDIYLHIKALGDITPGGDVGTLQVLGGVALLILGIAIANYTNMATAQAINRAREVGIRKLVGARRRQLVALFTGEAVALAALGTVAALALMELAMPAFQALVGRDIALAPLTRGWLLPLALATPLVVGVMGGFYPALVLSGYRPGEVLKGKAQAPGASRVRAVLVVGQFAVSIALMVATLTVQRQVAHVQAAGLGYQPESLYVVSNLPTGDGRAATLKKELAHLPGVRAVALSNLVPADSSESLSSFDLPENTRSTLRQARGIEVFTGDEDFFATYGARLVAGGGLPAGWKAEAVDEQTPRYAVLTESAAGRMGYTKPGDAVGERLYADGKNPTEVVGVVADMRFQSARHADEPLMFQIKAGGRHMTLRLAAGDQRATVDAVNRAVDKFYPDTDYLRHGFVDERIEGLYKTERRQGQILAAFGGLAVVLANLGLFGLTALTAARRTKEIGIRRVVGAGVSDIMRLMAWQFTRPVLVANLVAWPVVWWALHVWLSQFTVRVDQAPLTFVAAGALALVVALVTVAVHVVRVASATPVGALRYE
;
A
#
# COMPACT_ATOMS: atom_id res chain seq x y z
N MET A 1 38.22 -16.07 23.23
CA MET A 1 37.07 -16.99 23.58
C MET A 1 36.95 -17.23 25.09
N ILE A 2 38.00 -17.56 25.83
CA ILE A 2 37.94 -17.86 27.30
C ILE A 2 37.44 -16.66 28.13
N ALA A 3 37.85 -15.42 27.79
CA ALA A 3 37.39 -14.22 28.49
C ALA A 3 35.89 -13.92 28.25
N LEU A 4 35.37 -14.24 27.09
CA LEU A 4 33.97 -14.08 26.74
C LEU A 4 33.07 -15.05 27.52
N SER A 5 33.50 -16.32 27.66
CA SER A 5 32.70 -17.34 28.38
C SER A 5 32.62 -17.05 29.89
N GLY A 6 33.67 -16.51 30.53
CA GLY A 6 33.67 -16.14 31.96
C GLY A 6 32.78 -14.90 32.23
N PHE A 7 32.74 -13.94 31.29
CA PHE A 7 31.86 -12.77 31.38
C PHE A 7 30.40 -13.11 31.20
N LEU A 8 30.07 -13.95 30.22
CA LEU A 8 28.70 -14.42 29.94
C LEU A 8 28.05 -15.10 31.16
N ARG A 9 28.83 -15.90 31.91
CA ARG A 9 28.31 -16.61 33.09
C ARG A 9 28.06 -15.69 34.29
N ARG A 10 28.87 -14.64 34.50
CA ARG A 10 28.75 -13.75 35.67
C ARG A 10 27.62 -12.70 35.55
N HIS A 11 27.18 -12.36 34.33
CA HIS A 11 26.14 -11.34 34.06
C HIS A 11 25.10 -11.81 33.08
N LEU A 12 24.65 -13.04 33.21
CA LEU A 12 23.79 -13.75 32.26
C LEU A 12 22.53 -12.94 31.89
N LEU A 13 21.86 -12.37 32.89
CA LEU A 13 20.62 -11.59 32.66
C LEU A 13 20.86 -10.40 31.75
N PHE A 14 21.90 -9.62 31.97
CA PHE A 14 22.19 -8.43 31.15
C PHE A 14 22.68 -8.78 29.76
N THR A 15 23.44 -9.88 29.64
CA THR A 15 23.87 -10.37 28.34
C THR A 15 22.67 -10.88 27.53
N LEU A 16 21.75 -11.60 28.16
CA LEU A 16 20.52 -12.07 27.53
C LEU A 16 19.63 -10.92 27.12
N LEU A 17 19.44 -9.89 27.97
CA LEU A 17 18.65 -8.69 27.60
C LEU A 17 19.27 -7.94 26.41
N ASN A 18 20.59 -7.81 26.38
CA ASN A 18 21.28 -7.21 25.24
C ASN A 18 21.11 -8.03 23.96
N LEU A 19 21.34 -9.34 24.07
CA LEU A 19 21.21 -10.26 22.94
C LEU A 19 19.77 -10.27 22.39
N LEU A 20 18.79 -10.33 23.29
CA LEU A 20 17.36 -10.29 22.93
C LEU A 20 16.99 -8.95 22.26
N GLY A 21 17.42 -7.83 22.86
CA GLY A 21 17.14 -6.51 22.28
C GLY A 21 17.77 -6.32 20.90
N LEU A 22 19.02 -6.78 20.72
CA LEU A 22 19.68 -6.78 19.41
C LEU A 22 18.99 -7.74 18.43
N ALA A 23 18.69 -8.97 18.84
CA ALA A 23 18.05 -9.97 17.99
C ALA A 23 16.70 -9.49 17.46
N VAL A 24 15.85 -8.95 18.33
CA VAL A 24 14.52 -8.43 17.97
C VAL A 24 14.64 -7.20 17.06
N GLY A 25 15.52 -6.25 17.39
CA GLY A 25 15.70 -5.05 16.57
C GLY A 25 16.29 -5.34 15.19
N ILE A 26 17.28 -6.25 15.11
CA ILE A 26 17.86 -6.69 13.83
C ILE A 26 16.86 -7.51 13.03
N ALA A 27 16.08 -8.40 13.65
CA ALA A 27 15.05 -9.18 12.95
C ALA A 27 14.00 -8.26 12.32
N ALA A 28 13.50 -7.29 13.06
CA ALA A 28 12.55 -6.30 12.56
C ALA A 28 13.14 -5.49 11.39
N PHE A 29 14.39 -5.03 11.53
CA PHE A 29 15.10 -4.31 10.47
C PHE A 29 15.25 -5.16 9.20
N LEU A 30 15.67 -6.43 9.33
CA LEU A 30 15.86 -7.32 8.19
C LEU A 30 14.53 -7.68 7.52
N LEU A 31 13.45 -7.92 8.28
CA LEU A 31 12.12 -8.20 7.74
C LEU A 31 11.60 -7.04 6.88
N VAL A 32 11.68 -5.82 7.42
CA VAL A 32 11.23 -4.64 6.66
C VAL A 32 12.13 -4.36 5.47
N SER A 33 13.45 -4.53 5.65
CA SER A 33 14.41 -4.35 4.55
C SER A 33 14.15 -5.35 3.42
N LEU A 34 13.80 -6.60 3.75
CA LEU A 34 13.40 -7.61 2.77
C LEU A 34 12.16 -7.15 1.99
N TYR A 35 11.12 -6.70 2.70
CA TYR A 35 9.90 -6.21 2.07
C TYR A 35 10.15 -5.00 1.16
N VAL A 36 10.89 -3.99 1.66
CA VAL A 36 11.21 -2.78 0.89
C VAL A 36 11.97 -3.11 -0.39
N ALA A 37 12.87 -4.08 -0.32
CA ALA A 37 13.63 -4.46 -1.50
C ALA A 37 12.83 -5.31 -2.47
N GLU A 38 12.02 -6.24 -2.00
CA GLU A 38 11.13 -7.00 -2.89
C GLU A 38 10.18 -6.07 -3.63
N GLU A 39 9.57 -5.10 -2.94
CA GLU A 39 8.73 -4.09 -3.59
C GLU A 39 9.53 -3.20 -4.54
N GLY A 40 10.77 -2.84 -4.17
CA GLY A 40 11.63 -1.98 -4.98
C GLY A 40 12.24 -2.67 -6.22
N THR A 41 12.18 -4.01 -6.28
CA THR A 41 12.74 -4.79 -7.40
C THR A 41 11.66 -5.35 -8.34
N VAL A 42 10.39 -5.02 -8.12
CA VAL A 42 9.31 -5.38 -9.04
C VAL A 42 9.64 -4.85 -10.44
N ASP A 43 9.45 -5.69 -11.46
CA ASP A 43 9.75 -5.42 -12.88
C ASP A 43 11.25 -5.25 -13.26
N HIS A 44 12.15 -5.30 -12.30
CA HIS A 44 13.60 -5.25 -12.59
C HIS A 44 14.20 -6.61 -12.97
N GLY A 45 13.44 -7.69 -12.80
CA GLY A 45 13.91 -9.06 -13.07
C GLY A 45 13.89 -9.49 -14.54
N PHE A 46 13.36 -8.67 -15.45
CA PHE A 46 13.40 -8.96 -16.90
C PHE A 46 14.79 -8.76 -17.46
N THR A 47 15.25 -9.66 -18.33
CA THR A 47 16.60 -9.63 -18.91
C THR A 47 16.89 -8.34 -19.68
N ALA A 48 15.86 -7.75 -20.31
CA ALA A 48 15.96 -6.50 -21.07
C ALA A 48 15.19 -5.35 -20.38
N ALA A 49 15.08 -5.34 -19.04
CA ALA A 49 14.27 -4.38 -18.29
C ALA A 49 14.59 -2.91 -18.65
N ASP A 50 15.86 -2.61 -18.90
CA ASP A 50 16.36 -1.29 -19.31
C ASP A 50 15.89 -0.83 -20.70
N ARG A 51 15.42 -1.76 -21.54
CA ARG A 51 14.94 -1.52 -22.91
C ARG A 51 13.46 -1.82 -23.11
N LEU A 52 12.78 -2.23 -22.05
CA LEU A 52 11.34 -2.53 -22.06
C LEU A 52 10.54 -1.32 -21.64
N TYR A 53 9.55 -0.96 -22.44
CA TYR A 53 8.65 0.16 -22.19
C TYR A 53 7.20 -0.22 -22.46
N ARG A 54 6.30 0.37 -21.69
CA ARG A 54 4.87 0.38 -22.00
C ARG A 54 4.56 1.64 -22.79
N VAL A 55 3.80 1.51 -23.87
CA VAL A 55 3.24 2.65 -24.60
C VAL A 55 1.83 2.89 -24.06
N GLY A 56 1.67 3.93 -23.28
CA GLY A 56 0.37 4.33 -22.73
C GLY A 56 -0.19 5.55 -23.44
N GLY A 57 -1.51 5.65 -23.45
CA GLY A 57 -2.21 6.86 -23.88
C GLY A 57 -2.13 7.96 -22.81
N GLN A 58 -2.30 9.19 -23.26
CA GLN A 58 -2.53 10.33 -22.40
C GLN A 58 -3.57 11.23 -23.06
N LEU A 59 -4.63 11.51 -22.32
CA LEU A 59 -5.68 12.44 -22.74
C LEU A 59 -5.47 13.79 -22.04
N ASN A 60 -5.50 14.86 -22.83
CA ASN A 60 -5.41 16.22 -22.30
C ASN A 60 -6.81 16.85 -22.27
N VAL A 61 -7.52 16.71 -21.16
CA VAL A 61 -8.88 17.19 -20.98
C VAL A 61 -8.87 18.39 -20.04
N GLY A 62 -9.34 19.54 -20.51
CA GLY A 62 -9.47 20.74 -19.69
C GLY A 62 -8.17 21.25 -19.05
N GLY A 63 -7.02 20.97 -19.67
CA GLY A 63 -5.69 21.32 -19.13
C GLY A 63 -5.13 20.31 -18.12
N GLN A 64 -5.85 19.23 -17.86
CA GLN A 64 -5.37 18.11 -17.07
C GLN A 64 -4.93 16.97 -17.97
N ALA A 65 -3.77 16.37 -17.68
CA ALA A 65 -3.23 15.22 -18.38
C ALA A 65 -3.65 13.93 -17.66
N ILE A 66 -4.55 13.16 -18.25
CA ILE A 66 -5.01 11.87 -17.74
C ILE A 66 -4.17 10.79 -18.40
N LYS A 67 -3.40 10.08 -17.60
CA LYS A 67 -2.56 8.97 -18.06
C LYS A 67 -3.38 7.69 -18.13
N LEU A 68 -3.35 7.02 -19.30
CA LEU A 68 -4.01 5.75 -19.53
C LEU A 68 -2.97 4.64 -19.73
N VAL A 69 -3.27 3.44 -19.32
CA VAL A 69 -2.46 2.26 -19.67
C VAL A 69 -2.70 1.82 -21.10
N PHE A 70 -3.90 2.07 -21.60
CA PHE A 70 -4.34 1.66 -22.93
C PHE A 70 -3.79 2.58 -24.00
N ALA A 71 -3.56 2.02 -25.17
CA ALA A 71 -3.15 2.72 -26.37
C ALA A 71 -3.97 2.19 -27.55
N PRO A 72 -3.99 2.85 -28.73
CA PRO A 72 -4.66 2.35 -29.92
C PRO A 72 -4.30 0.88 -30.22
N THR A 73 -5.32 0.06 -30.45
CA THR A 73 -5.13 -1.39 -30.62
C THR A 73 -4.25 -1.72 -31.85
N GLU A 74 -4.24 -0.89 -32.88
CA GLU A 74 -3.44 -1.09 -34.10
C GLU A 74 -1.98 -0.65 -33.98
N LEU A 75 -1.59 -0.07 -32.83
CA LEU A 75 -0.31 0.61 -32.60
C LEU A 75 0.96 -0.23 -32.89
N PRO A 76 1.06 -1.53 -32.55
CA PRO A 76 2.33 -2.28 -32.66
C PRO A 76 2.90 -2.36 -34.07
N GLY A 77 2.04 -2.60 -35.07
CA GLY A 77 2.49 -2.73 -36.47
C GLY A 77 3.15 -1.46 -37.01
N PRO A 78 2.43 -0.32 -37.01
CA PRO A 78 2.98 0.96 -37.42
C PRO A 78 4.20 1.39 -36.61
N LEU A 79 4.22 1.19 -35.28
CA LEU A 79 5.38 1.54 -34.44
C LEU A 79 6.64 0.83 -34.87
N THR A 80 6.58 -0.48 -35.13
CA THR A 80 7.76 -1.25 -35.54
C THR A 80 8.23 -0.94 -36.95
N GLN A 81 7.32 -0.45 -37.82
CA GLN A 81 7.65 -0.09 -39.22
C GLN A 81 8.22 1.32 -39.36
N GLU A 82 7.71 2.27 -38.56
CA GLU A 82 8.01 3.70 -38.74
C GLU A 82 9.01 4.26 -37.71
N VAL A 83 9.26 3.57 -36.61
CA VAL A 83 10.19 4.00 -35.54
C VAL A 83 11.34 3.00 -35.43
N PRO A 84 12.46 3.24 -36.10
CA PRO A 84 13.59 2.30 -36.21
C PRO A 84 14.21 1.92 -34.87
N GLU A 85 14.06 2.76 -33.84
CA GLU A 85 14.55 2.52 -32.49
C GLU A 85 13.76 1.41 -31.78
N ILE A 86 12.58 1.01 -32.29
CA ILE A 86 11.75 -0.03 -31.71
C ILE A 86 12.07 -1.37 -32.38
N GLU A 87 12.70 -2.28 -31.65
CA GLU A 87 13.07 -3.62 -32.11
C GLU A 87 11.85 -4.52 -32.29
N ALA A 88 10.91 -4.44 -31.33
CA ALA A 88 9.69 -5.25 -31.35
C ALA A 88 8.58 -4.60 -30.50
N ALA A 89 7.34 -4.87 -30.87
CA ALA A 89 6.15 -4.46 -30.11
C ALA A 89 5.21 -5.65 -29.93
N THR A 90 4.43 -5.65 -28.87
CA THR A 90 3.46 -6.69 -28.54
C THR A 90 2.29 -6.10 -27.76
N ARG A 91 1.12 -6.73 -27.88
CA ARG A 91 -0.07 -6.35 -27.13
C ARG A 91 -0.47 -7.45 -26.16
N MET A 92 -1.16 -7.02 -25.09
CA MET A 92 -1.90 -7.94 -24.26
C MET A 92 -3.17 -7.27 -23.70
N GLU A 93 -4.14 -8.09 -23.32
CA GLU A 93 -5.32 -7.68 -22.59
C GLU A 93 -5.47 -8.58 -21.37
N ASN A 94 -5.72 -7.99 -20.21
CA ASN A 94 -5.94 -8.72 -18.96
C ASN A 94 -7.44 -9.03 -18.82
N ASP A 95 -7.74 -10.29 -18.58
CA ASP A 95 -9.12 -10.75 -18.39
C ASP A 95 -9.21 -11.68 -17.19
N ARG A 96 -10.41 -11.81 -16.64
CA ARG A 96 -10.72 -12.82 -15.64
C ARG A 96 -11.67 -13.83 -16.28
N VAL A 97 -11.23 -15.05 -16.35
CA VAL A 97 -11.97 -16.12 -16.99
C VAL A 97 -12.15 -17.30 -16.07
N MET A 98 -13.24 -18.02 -16.25
CA MET A 98 -13.41 -19.33 -15.65
C MET A 98 -12.65 -20.36 -16.52
N LEU A 99 -11.50 -20.80 -16.04
CA LEU A 99 -10.62 -21.73 -16.74
C LEU A 99 -10.65 -23.09 -16.05
N GLY A 100 -10.81 -24.17 -16.82
CA GLY A 100 -10.86 -25.49 -16.23
C GLY A 100 -11.06 -26.62 -17.22
N THR A 101 -11.41 -27.76 -16.66
CA THR A 101 -11.85 -28.95 -17.39
C THR A 101 -13.20 -29.37 -16.80
N ALA A 102 -14.22 -29.56 -17.68
CA ALA A 102 -15.57 -29.89 -17.22
C ALA A 102 -15.55 -31.09 -16.26
N PRO A 103 -16.27 -31.06 -15.12
CA PRO A 103 -17.20 -30.02 -14.69
C PRO A 103 -16.56 -28.93 -13.78
N ARG A 104 -15.24 -28.93 -13.61
CA ARG A 104 -14.53 -28.05 -12.66
C ARG A 104 -13.90 -26.86 -13.37
N PHE A 105 -14.39 -25.67 -13.03
CA PHE A 105 -13.84 -24.39 -13.50
C PHE A 105 -13.45 -23.52 -12.29
N PHE A 106 -12.40 -22.73 -12.48
CA PHE A 106 -11.86 -21.83 -11.46
C PHE A 106 -11.67 -20.44 -12.05
N GLU A 107 -12.06 -19.41 -11.34
CA GLU A 107 -11.76 -18.02 -11.75
C GLU A 107 -10.24 -17.80 -11.76
N GLN A 108 -9.71 -17.41 -12.91
CA GLN A 108 -8.29 -17.16 -13.12
C GLN A 108 -8.08 -15.82 -13.81
N LYS A 109 -7.05 -15.11 -13.41
CA LYS A 109 -6.53 -13.98 -14.18
C LYS A 109 -5.77 -14.54 -15.38
N MET A 110 -6.12 -14.13 -16.57
CA MET A 110 -5.50 -14.59 -17.80
C MET A 110 -5.14 -13.39 -18.69
N LEU A 111 -4.01 -13.47 -19.35
CA LEU A 111 -3.65 -12.53 -20.40
C LEU A 111 -3.97 -13.16 -21.76
N TRP A 112 -4.64 -12.40 -22.60
CA TRP A 112 -4.73 -12.63 -24.03
C TRP A 112 -3.61 -11.85 -24.69
N ALA A 113 -2.72 -12.50 -25.44
CA ALA A 113 -1.51 -11.85 -25.91
C ALA A 113 -1.17 -12.17 -27.36
N ASP A 114 -0.45 -11.26 -27.99
CA ASP A 114 0.14 -11.47 -29.31
C ASP A 114 1.13 -12.66 -29.30
N PRO A 115 1.38 -13.35 -30.42
CA PRO A 115 2.24 -14.52 -30.50
C PRO A 115 3.69 -14.27 -30.02
N ASN A 116 4.19 -13.05 -30.13
CA ASN A 116 5.55 -12.67 -29.76
C ASN A 116 5.69 -12.14 -28.31
N PHE A 117 4.61 -12.14 -27.52
CA PHE A 117 4.58 -11.57 -26.17
C PHE A 117 5.67 -12.13 -25.26
N LEU A 118 5.81 -13.45 -25.22
CA LEU A 118 6.83 -14.13 -24.40
C LEU A 118 8.26 -13.74 -24.79
N GLN A 119 8.50 -13.49 -26.07
CA GLN A 119 9.81 -13.08 -26.58
C GLN A 119 10.11 -11.60 -26.29
N VAL A 120 9.11 -10.71 -26.47
CA VAL A 120 9.30 -9.27 -26.26
C VAL A 120 9.56 -8.96 -24.80
N LEU A 121 8.82 -9.59 -23.87
CA LEU A 121 9.00 -9.41 -22.43
C LEU A 121 10.02 -10.39 -21.81
N ASP A 122 10.55 -11.33 -22.62
CA ASP A 122 11.55 -12.31 -22.18
C ASP A 122 11.08 -13.16 -20.98
N TYR A 123 9.80 -13.65 -21.07
CA TYR A 123 9.24 -14.53 -20.05
C TYR A 123 9.85 -15.94 -20.15
N PRO A 124 10.53 -16.43 -19.11
CA PRO A 124 11.13 -17.74 -19.15
C PRO A 124 10.08 -18.85 -19.04
N LEU A 125 10.20 -19.89 -19.86
CA LEU A 125 9.42 -21.11 -19.73
C LEU A 125 10.25 -22.18 -19.03
N GLU A 126 9.62 -22.93 -18.13
CA GLU A 126 10.19 -24.14 -17.56
C GLU A 126 10.11 -25.28 -18.56
N ARG A 127 8.99 -25.32 -19.32
CA ARG A 127 8.73 -26.30 -20.39
C ARG A 127 8.00 -25.58 -21.51
N GLY A 128 8.28 -25.97 -22.74
CA GLY A 128 7.81 -25.33 -23.96
C GLY A 128 8.85 -24.38 -24.56
N ASP A 129 8.54 -23.82 -25.71
CA ASP A 129 9.39 -22.87 -26.43
C ASP A 129 8.69 -21.51 -26.52
N PRO A 130 9.28 -20.42 -25.97
CA PRO A 130 8.69 -19.08 -26.01
C PRO A 130 8.38 -18.57 -27.43
N ALA A 131 9.09 -19.09 -28.46
CA ALA A 131 8.88 -18.67 -29.85
C ALA A 131 7.61 -19.26 -30.46
N THR A 132 7.21 -20.43 -30.01
CA THR A 132 6.10 -21.19 -30.62
C THR A 132 4.89 -21.34 -29.71
N ALA A 133 5.04 -21.16 -28.43
CA ALA A 133 4.00 -21.44 -27.44
C ALA A 133 2.69 -20.67 -27.69
N LEU A 134 2.76 -19.41 -28.10
CA LEU A 134 1.60 -18.57 -28.43
C LEU A 134 1.39 -18.38 -29.94
N ALA A 135 2.23 -19.00 -30.79
CA ALA A 135 2.06 -18.96 -32.24
C ALA A 135 0.88 -19.83 -32.71
N ARG A 136 0.52 -20.87 -31.94
CA ARG A 136 -0.69 -21.63 -32.15
C ARG A 136 -1.92 -20.81 -31.76
N PRO A 137 -2.96 -20.72 -32.61
CA PRO A 137 -4.15 -19.95 -32.30
C PRO A 137 -4.89 -20.40 -31.03
N ASP A 138 -4.74 -21.65 -30.62
CA ASP A 138 -5.32 -22.25 -29.41
C ASP A 138 -4.30 -22.42 -28.28
N GLY A 139 -3.09 -21.85 -28.40
CA GLY A 139 -2.02 -22.01 -27.43
C GLY A 139 -2.28 -21.31 -26.10
N VAL A 140 -1.97 -21.99 -24.99
CA VAL A 140 -1.97 -21.40 -23.65
C VAL A 140 -0.74 -21.83 -22.87
N VAL A 141 -0.09 -20.87 -22.24
CA VAL A 141 0.98 -21.09 -21.27
C VAL A 141 0.42 -20.88 -19.88
N VAL A 142 0.66 -21.81 -18.98
CA VAL A 142 0.10 -21.80 -17.61
C VAL A 142 1.19 -21.74 -16.57
N THR A 143 0.89 -21.15 -15.41
CA THR A 143 1.80 -21.25 -14.25
C THR A 143 1.85 -22.67 -13.71
N ARG A 144 2.94 -23.04 -13.04
CA ARG A 144 3.06 -24.36 -12.38
C ARG A 144 1.95 -24.59 -11.36
N ALA A 145 1.54 -23.55 -10.63
CA ALA A 145 0.46 -23.63 -9.66
C ALA A 145 -0.88 -23.99 -10.32
N LEU A 146 -1.21 -23.29 -11.42
CA LEU A 146 -2.43 -23.57 -12.20
C LEU A 146 -2.38 -24.98 -12.82
N ALA A 147 -1.23 -25.37 -13.38
CA ALA A 147 -1.06 -26.71 -13.96
C ALA A 147 -1.34 -27.81 -12.93
N ARG A 148 -0.83 -27.67 -11.70
CA ARG A 148 -1.11 -28.60 -10.59
C ARG A 148 -2.58 -28.60 -10.18
N THR A 149 -3.22 -27.45 -10.14
CA THR A 149 -4.66 -27.33 -9.81
C THR A 149 -5.52 -28.05 -10.83
N LEU A 150 -5.18 -27.94 -12.13
CA LEU A 150 -5.97 -28.50 -13.24
C LEU A 150 -5.69 -29.98 -13.48
N PHE A 151 -4.44 -30.39 -13.36
CA PHE A 151 -3.99 -31.72 -13.81
C PHE A 151 -3.34 -32.58 -12.73
N GLY A 152 -3.15 -32.04 -11.51
CA GLY A 152 -2.43 -32.73 -10.44
C GLY A 152 -0.96 -32.96 -10.82
N ASP A 153 -0.47 -34.17 -10.67
CA ASP A 153 0.90 -34.58 -11.02
C ASP A 153 1.05 -35.05 -12.48
N ALA A 154 -0.02 -35.06 -13.26
CA ALA A 154 0.02 -35.48 -14.66
C ALA A 154 0.65 -34.40 -15.54
N ASP A 155 1.37 -34.82 -16.61
CA ASP A 155 1.98 -33.89 -17.56
C ASP A 155 0.90 -33.00 -18.22
N PRO A 156 0.99 -31.68 -18.06
CA PRO A 156 0.01 -30.76 -18.62
C PRO A 156 0.23 -30.44 -20.11
N LEU A 157 1.44 -30.64 -20.66
CA LEU A 157 1.74 -30.27 -22.04
C LEU A 157 0.87 -31.08 -23.05
N GLY A 158 0.31 -30.38 -24.03
CA GLY A 158 -0.57 -30.92 -25.06
C GLY A 158 -2.00 -31.25 -24.57
N ARG A 159 -2.28 -31.11 -23.26
CA ARG A 159 -3.65 -31.23 -22.75
C ARG A 159 -4.48 -30.01 -23.04
N THR A 160 -5.78 -30.21 -23.11
CA THR A 160 -6.72 -29.12 -23.34
C THR A 160 -7.33 -28.62 -22.04
N VAL A 161 -7.54 -27.32 -21.98
CA VAL A 161 -8.32 -26.60 -20.97
C VAL A 161 -9.38 -25.77 -21.69
N GLN A 162 -10.47 -25.51 -21.01
CA GLN A 162 -11.57 -24.73 -21.56
C GLN A 162 -11.74 -23.43 -20.79
N VAL A 163 -11.90 -22.36 -21.52
CA VAL A 163 -12.55 -21.16 -20.99
C VAL A 163 -14.05 -21.46 -21.03
N ARG A 164 -14.73 -21.39 -19.89
CA ARG A 164 -16.15 -21.69 -19.81
C ARG A 164 -16.92 -20.83 -20.81
N ASN A 165 -17.75 -21.46 -21.62
CA ASN A 165 -18.52 -20.81 -22.72
C ASN A 165 -17.65 -20.06 -23.75
N GLY A 166 -16.37 -20.40 -23.84
CA GLY A 166 -15.39 -19.79 -24.72
C GLY A 166 -14.49 -20.79 -25.42
N ALA A 167 -13.26 -20.37 -25.64
CA ALA A 167 -12.25 -21.13 -26.38
C ALA A 167 -11.81 -22.40 -25.64
N THR A 168 -11.54 -23.45 -26.40
CA THR A 168 -10.75 -24.60 -25.96
C THR A 168 -9.28 -24.32 -26.29
N LEU A 169 -8.44 -24.36 -25.25
CA LEU A 169 -7.04 -24.02 -25.33
C LEU A 169 -6.18 -25.26 -25.12
N THR A 170 -5.06 -25.34 -25.80
CA THR A 170 -4.06 -26.42 -25.64
C THR A 170 -2.87 -25.88 -24.86
N VAL A 171 -2.48 -26.57 -23.79
CA VAL A 171 -1.30 -26.19 -22.99
C VAL A 171 -0.02 -26.40 -23.80
N THR A 172 0.64 -25.32 -24.17
CA THR A 172 1.85 -25.28 -24.99
C THR A 172 3.12 -25.01 -24.17
N GLY A 173 2.96 -24.55 -22.94
CA GLY A 173 4.09 -24.28 -22.07
C GLY A 173 3.74 -24.14 -20.60
N ILE A 174 4.76 -24.26 -19.76
CA ILE A 174 4.69 -23.99 -18.33
C ILE A 174 5.64 -22.85 -18.03
N LEU A 175 5.12 -21.77 -17.42
CA LEU A 175 5.95 -20.66 -16.97
C LEU A 175 6.92 -21.11 -15.89
N ALA A 176 8.19 -20.80 -16.05
CA ALA A 176 9.11 -20.74 -14.93
C ALA A 176 8.58 -19.72 -13.91
N PRO A 177 9.02 -19.77 -12.63
CA PRO A 177 8.65 -18.74 -11.68
C PRO A 177 8.98 -17.37 -12.28
N PRO A 178 7.97 -16.55 -12.63
CA PRO A 178 8.23 -15.28 -13.29
C PRO A 178 8.97 -14.35 -12.32
N PRO A 179 9.77 -13.42 -12.85
CA PRO A 179 10.24 -12.32 -12.03
C PRO A 179 9.03 -11.60 -11.42
N GLN A 180 9.20 -11.01 -10.26
CA GLN A 180 8.16 -10.17 -9.67
C GLN A 180 7.80 -9.06 -10.65
N SER A 181 6.53 -8.96 -11.01
CA SER A 181 6.06 -8.04 -12.03
C SER A 181 4.72 -7.42 -11.65
N HIS A 182 4.45 -6.24 -12.23
CA HIS A 182 3.13 -5.61 -12.20
C HIS A 182 2.08 -6.45 -12.95
N LEU A 183 2.50 -7.39 -13.80
CA LEU A 183 1.62 -8.33 -14.48
C LEU A 183 1.38 -9.55 -13.59
N VAL A 184 0.16 -9.64 -13.03
CA VAL A 184 -0.26 -10.78 -12.19
C VAL A 184 -1.30 -11.60 -12.92
N PHE A 185 -0.92 -12.83 -13.30
CA PHE A 185 -1.77 -13.75 -14.06
C PHE A 185 -1.45 -15.20 -13.72
N ALA A 186 -2.38 -16.11 -14.04
CA ALA A 186 -2.20 -17.55 -13.90
C ALA A 186 -1.98 -18.26 -15.24
N ALA A 187 -2.39 -17.64 -16.35
CA ALA A 187 -2.23 -18.15 -17.70
C ALA A 187 -2.03 -17.01 -18.71
N ILE A 188 -1.37 -17.33 -19.81
CA ILE A 188 -1.24 -16.48 -21.01
C ILE A 188 -1.76 -17.29 -22.19
N ALA A 189 -2.79 -16.82 -22.88
CA ALA A 189 -3.33 -17.48 -24.05
C ALA A 189 -3.09 -16.66 -25.31
N ALA A 190 -3.01 -17.34 -26.46
CA ALA A 190 -2.97 -16.68 -27.74
C ALA A 190 -4.24 -15.86 -27.96
N GLU A 191 -4.09 -14.60 -28.34
CA GLU A 191 -5.20 -13.69 -28.58
C GLU A 191 -6.15 -14.20 -29.67
N ALA A 192 -5.61 -14.88 -30.67
CA ALA A 192 -6.39 -15.50 -31.75
C ALA A 192 -7.45 -16.51 -31.28
N ALA A 193 -7.28 -17.11 -30.07
CA ALA A 193 -8.25 -18.00 -29.49
C ALA A 193 -9.59 -17.31 -29.10
N ARG A 194 -9.62 -15.98 -29.02
CA ARG A 194 -10.85 -15.21 -28.72
C ARG A 194 -11.88 -15.25 -29.86
N GLY A 195 -11.51 -15.75 -31.04
CA GLY A 195 -12.40 -15.85 -32.20
C GLY A 195 -12.92 -14.47 -32.63
N PRO A 196 -14.24 -14.24 -32.69
CA PRO A 196 -14.80 -12.96 -33.13
C PRO A 196 -14.41 -11.76 -32.25
N LYS A 197 -13.98 -11.99 -31.01
CA LYS A 197 -13.49 -10.95 -30.10
C LYS A 197 -12.00 -10.66 -30.28
N SER A 198 -11.30 -11.37 -31.17
CA SER A 198 -9.91 -11.16 -31.50
C SER A 198 -9.70 -9.80 -32.17
N TRP A 199 -8.59 -9.14 -31.85
CA TRP A 199 -8.20 -7.87 -32.47
C TRP A 199 -8.13 -7.97 -34.01
N ALA A 200 -7.79 -9.15 -34.52
CA ALA A 200 -7.77 -9.40 -35.96
C ALA A 200 -9.16 -9.29 -36.61
N HIS A 201 -10.23 -9.49 -35.83
CA HIS A 201 -11.63 -9.42 -36.30
C HIS A 201 -12.34 -8.13 -35.90
N GLN A 202 -11.86 -7.43 -34.88
CA GLN A 202 -12.33 -6.13 -34.48
C GLN A 202 -11.64 -5.08 -35.34
N LYS A 203 -12.28 -4.63 -36.42
CA LYS A 203 -11.82 -3.42 -37.10
C LYS A 203 -11.97 -2.27 -36.12
N ALA A 204 -10.88 -1.70 -35.68
CA ALA A 204 -10.89 -0.45 -34.95
C ALA A 204 -11.63 0.59 -35.78
N ALA A 205 -12.68 1.19 -35.20
CA ALA A 205 -13.48 2.20 -35.88
C ALA A 205 -12.67 3.47 -36.11
N SER A 206 -11.65 3.69 -35.29
CA SER A 206 -10.72 4.83 -35.38
C SER A 206 -9.46 4.58 -34.55
N TRP A 207 -8.42 5.38 -34.81
CA TRP A 207 -7.19 5.43 -34.02
C TRP A 207 -7.44 5.91 -32.56
N THR A 208 -8.61 6.38 -32.26
CA THR A 208 -9.07 6.75 -30.91
C THR A 208 -9.72 5.60 -30.14
N ASP A 209 -9.85 4.43 -30.76
CA ASP A 209 -10.28 3.23 -30.08
C ASP A 209 -9.13 2.69 -29.22
N ILE A 210 -9.10 3.13 -27.96
CA ILE A 210 -8.10 2.80 -26.95
C ILE A 210 -8.60 1.74 -25.97
N SER A 211 -9.61 0.98 -26.34
CA SER A 211 -10.26 0.02 -25.46
C SER A 211 -9.46 -1.27 -25.27
N GLY A 212 -8.99 -1.50 -24.04
CA GLY A 212 -8.61 -2.82 -23.52
C GLY A 212 -7.18 -3.28 -23.76
N ALA A 213 -6.52 -2.92 -24.87
CA ALA A 213 -5.18 -3.41 -25.19
C ALA A 213 -4.07 -2.56 -24.55
N VAL A 214 -3.10 -3.25 -23.93
CA VAL A 214 -1.86 -2.65 -23.41
C VAL A 214 -0.71 -3.03 -24.31
N THR A 215 0.01 -2.03 -24.82
CA THR A 215 1.14 -2.22 -25.75
C THR A 215 2.47 -2.11 -25.02
N TYR A 216 3.32 -3.10 -25.20
CA TYR A 216 4.71 -3.10 -24.78
C TYR A 216 5.65 -3.07 -25.96
N VAL A 217 6.75 -2.35 -25.82
CA VAL A 217 7.80 -2.26 -26.83
C VAL A 217 9.16 -2.57 -26.23
N ARG A 218 10.01 -3.22 -27.01
CA ARG A 218 11.42 -3.38 -26.72
C ARG A 218 12.23 -2.51 -27.67
N LEU A 219 13.07 -1.65 -27.11
CA LEU A 219 13.94 -0.80 -27.88
C LEU A 219 15.16 -1.58 -28.39
N ALA A 220 15.66 -1.19 -29.55
CA ALA A 220 16.91 -1.71 -30.11
C ALA A 220 18.08 -1.42 -29.16
N LYS A 221 19.13 -2.26 -29.21
CA LYS A 221 20.33 -2.07 -28.40
C LYS A 221 20.97 -0.71 -28.70
N GLY A 222 21.14 0.10 -27.69
CA GLY A 222 21.72 1.45 -27.80
C GLY A 222 20.75 2.54 -28.27
N ALA A 223 19.48 2.21 -28.52
CA ALA A 223 18.47 3.21 -28.86
C ALA A 223 18.13 4.12 -27.69
N SER A 224 17.83 5.38 -28.00
CA SER A 224 17.46 6.37 -26.99
C SER A 224 15.95 6.40 -26.79
N ALA A 225 15.48 6.11 -25.56
CA ALA A 225 14.08 6.24 -25.20
C ALA A 225 13.55 7.68 -25.41
N LYS A 226 14.43 8.66 -25.24
CA LYS A 226 14.08 10.06 -25.52
C LYS A 226 13.81 10.30 -27.00
N ALA A 227 14.61 9.72 -27.90
CA ALA A 227 14.40 9.86 -29.34
C ALA A 227 13.06 9.25 -29.77
N VAL A 228 12.69 8.07 -29.20
CA VAL A 228 11.38 7.49 -29.41
C VAL A 228 10.27 8.40 -28.90
N ALA A 229 10.38 8.89 -27.66
CA ALA A 229 9.37 9.78 -27.07
C ALA A 229 9.19 11.09 -27.88
N ASP A 230 10.28 11.66 -28.38
CA ASP A 230 10.27 12.87 -29.23
C ASP A 230 9.64 12.60 -30.62
N ALA A 231 9.67 11.34 -31.12
CA ALA A 231 9.06 10.94 -32.38
C ALA A 231 7.54 10.67 -32.27
N LEU A 232 7.04 10.29 -31.10
CA LEU A 232 5.63 9.90 -30.90
C LEU A 232 4.61 10.96 -31.32
N PRO A 233 4.77 12.28 -31.06
CA PRO A 233 3.80 13.27 -31.47
C PRO A 233 3.63 13.36 -33.00
N ALA A 234 4.74 13.30 -33.75
CA ALA A 234 4.69 13.32 -35.22
C ALA A 234 4.09 12.00 -35.76
N PHE A 235 4.36 10.88 -35.11
CA PHE A 235 3.76 9.60 -35.40
C PHE A 235 2.25 9.63 -35.19
N VAL A 236 1.76 10.11 -34.04
CA VAL A 236 0.31 10.25 -33.75
C VAL A 236 -0.35 11.13 -34.82
N ASN A 237 0.21 12.28 -35.13
CA ASN A 237 -0.36 13.21 -36.12
C ASN A 237 -0.47 12.60 -37.54
N ARG A 238 0.39 11.65 -37.90
CA ARG A 238 0.29 10.96 -39.19
C ARG A 238 -0.90 9.99 -39.23
N HIS A 239 -1.12 9.27 -38.13
CA HIS A 239 -2.15 8.23 -38.04
C HIS A 239 -3.50 8.75 -37.56
N ASN A 240 -3.50 9.82 -36.77
CA ASN A 240 -4.66 10.52 -36.24
C ASN A 240 -4.49 12.02 -36.40
N PRO A 241 -4.64 12.56 -37.62
CA PRO A 241 -4.50 13.99 -37.86
C PRO A 241 -5.57 14.77 -37.08
N PRO A 242 -5.22 15.92 -36.50
CA PRO A 242 -6.18 16.77 -35.80
C PRO A 242 -7.37 17.10 -36.69
N ASN A 243 -8.58 16.86 -36.16
CA ASN A 243 -9.80 17.16 -36.89
C ASN A 243 -10.16 18.66 -36.70
N PRO A 244 -10.11 19.50 -37.75
CA PRO A 244 -10.38 20.94 -37.62
C PRO A 244 -11.84 21.25 -37.23
N ASP A 245 -12.78 20.33 -37.54
CA ASP A 245 -14.20 20.50 -37.21
C ASP A 245 -14.50 20.22 -35.74
N GLN A 246 -13.54 19.62 -35.02
CA GLN A 246 -13.59 19.36 -33.57
C GLN A 246 -12.64 20.27 -32.77
N ALA A 247 -12.39 21.48 -33.25
CA ALA A 247 -11.43 22.44 -32.64
C ALA A 247 -11.70 22.78 -31.15
N GLY A 248 -12.80 22.29 -30.60
CA GLY A 248 -13.20 22.47 -29.19
C GLY A 248 -13.06 21.31 -28.26
N GLY A 249 -12.65 20.07 -28.71
CA GLY A 249 -12.50 19.01 -27.74
C GLY A 249 -12.88 17.60 -28.14
N GLY A 250 -12.80 17.23 -29.41
CA GLY A 250 -12.93 15.82 -29.80
C GLY A 250 -11.76 14.99 -29.26
N MET A 251 -12.01 13.72 -28.95
CA MET A 251 -11.02 12.76 -28.42
C MET A 251 -9.81 12.62 -29.35
N ASP A 252 -10.04 12.83 -30.67
CA ASP A 252 -8.99 12.78 -31.71
C ASP A 252 -7.90 13.85 -31.52
N ASN A 253 -8.25 15.02 -30.98
CA ASN A 253 -7.30 16.12 -30.74
C ASN A 253 -6.66 16.08 -29.35
N MET A 254 -7.10 15.17 -28.47
CA MET A 254 -6.68 15.08 -27.06
C MET A 254 -5.70 13.96 -26.80
N LEU A 255 -5.62 12.97 -27.71
CA LEU A 255 -4.80 11.79 -27.50
C LEU A 255 -3.34 12.07 -27.82
N SER A 256 -2.48 11.80 -26.88
CA SER A 256 -1.03 11.70 -27.05
C SER A 256 -0.54 10.35 -26.54
N LEU A 257 0.62 9.90 -27.02
CA LEU A 257 1.25 8.66 -26.56
C LEU A 257 2.41 8.98 -25.62
N ARG A 258 2.60 8.10 -24.66
CA ARG A 258 3.63 8.16 -23.62
C ARG A 258 4.41 6.87 -23.57
N LEU A 259 5.72 6.98 -23.32
CA LEU A 259 6.62 5.85 -23.14
C LEU A 259 6.97 5.70 -21.65
N ASP A 260 6.53 4.63 -21.04
CA ASP A 260 6.71 4.32 -19.62
C ASP A 260 7.74 3.22 -19.45
N PRO A 261 8.91 3.47 -18.80
CA PRO A 261 9.86 2.39 -18.49
C PRO A 261 9.19 1.29 -17.65
N VAL A 262 9.33 0.03 -18.05
CA VAL A 262 8.69 -1.08 -17.32
C VAL A 262 9.12 -1.14 -15.85
N PRO A 263 10.42 -0.94 -15.48
CA PRO A 263 10.82 -0.90 -14.07
C PRO A 263 10.16 0.19 -13.23
N ASP A 264 9.68 1.28 -13.86
CA ASP A 264 9.06 2.40 -13.16
C ASP A 264 7.54 2.26 -13.00
N ILE A 265 6.91 1.33 -13.72
CA ILE A 265 5.45 1.20 -13.76
C ILE A 265 4.89 0.96 -12.35
N TYR A 266 5.46 0.01 -11.63
CA TYR A 266 4.91 -0.44 -10.36
C TYR A 266 4.93 0.65 -9.26
N LEU A 267 6.01 1.42 -9.15
CA LEU A 267 6.22 2.36 -8.06
C LEU A 267 5.98 3.83 -8.43
N HIS A 268 6.30 4.23 -9.66
CA HIS A 268 6.40 5.64 -10.03
C HIS A 268 5.32 6.11 -11.00
N ILE A 269 4.69 5.18 -11.74
CA ILE A 269 3.71 5.53 -12.76
C ILE A 269 2.33 5.07 -12.33
N LYS A 270 1.44 6.03 -12.14
CA LYS A 270 0.01 5.76 -11.91
C LYS A 270 -0.75 6.13 -13.18
N ALA A 271 -1.47 5.19 -13.73
CA ALA A 271 -2.28 5.39 -14.93
C ALA A 271 -3.64 4.71 -14.75
N LEU A 272 -4.66 5.30 -15.34
CA LEU A 272 -6.01 4.73 -15.35
C LEU A 272 -6.01 3.40 -16.09
N GLY A 273 -6.56 2.35 -15.48
CA GLY A 273 -6.61 1.00 -16.03
C GLY A 273 -5.41 0.12 -15.66
N ASP A 274 -4.56 0.51 -14.71
CA ASP A 274 -3.45 -0.32 -14.25
C ASP A 274 -3.95 -1.70 -13.76
N ILE A 275 -3.28 -2.76 -14.22
CA ILE A 275 -3.68 -4.17 -14.04
C ILE A 275 -3.61 -4.59 -12.56
N THR A 276 -2.62 -4.05 -11.85
CA THR A 276 -2.46 -4.22 -10.41
C THR A 276 -2.35 -2.86 -9.75
N PRO A 277 -2.92 -2.69 -8.55
CA PRO A 277 -2.62 -1.50 -7.78
C PRO A 277 -1.12 -1.37 -7.60
N GLY A 278 -0.54 -0.28 -8.09
CA GLY A 278 0.88 0.00 -7.95
C GLY A 278 1.31 0.12 -6.48
N GLY A 279 2.59 -0.06 -6.24
CA GLY A 279 3.21 0.27 -4.95
C GLY A 279 3.22 1.78 -4.71
N ASP A 280 3.48 2.18 -3.48
CA ASP A 280 3.64 3.59 -3.10
C ASP A 280 5.05 3.82 -2.53
N VAL A 281 5.86 4.58 -3.26
CA VAL A 281 7.22 4.95 -2.87
C VAL A 281 7.25 5.62 -1.49
N GLY A 282 6.26 6.48 -1.21
CA GLY A 282 6.16 7.14 0.10
C GLY A 282 6.00 6.15 1.24
N THR A 283 5.19 5.12 1.03
CA THR A 283 5.03 4.01 1.99
C THR A 283 6.34 3.26 2.21
N LEU A 284 7.07 2.94 1.14
CA LEU A 284 8.37 2.25 1.25
C LEU A 284 9.41 3.10 1.99
N GLN A 285 9.45 4.40 1.71
CA GLN A 285 10.35 5.32 2.43
C GLN A 285 10.02 5.40 3.92
N VAL A 286 8.73 5.50 4.28
CA VAL A 286 8.29 5.50 5.68
C VAL A 286 8.67 4.20 6.36
N LEU A 287 8.42 3.05 5.74
CA LEU A 287 8.76 1.74 6.31
C LEU A 287 10.27 1.55 6.46
N GLY A 288 11.05 1.93 5.45
CA GLY A 288 12.51 1.92 5.54
C GLY A 288 13.04 2.82 6.66
N GLY A 289 12.45 4.01 6.82
CA GLY A 289 12.72 4.91 7.93
C GLY A 289 12.41 4.29 9.29
N VAL A 290 11.25 3.65 9.43
CA VAL A 290 10.85 2.95 10.66
C VAL A 290 11.82 1.81 10.99
N ALA A 291 12.25 1.04 9.98
CA ALA A 291 13.23 -0.04 10.16
C ALA A 291 14.57 0.48 10.69
N LEU A 292 15.07 1.58 10.12
CA LEU A 292 16.29 2.23 10.58
C LEU A 292 16.14 2.80 12.00
N LEU A 293 15.00 3.37 12.34
CA LEU A 293 14.72 3.86 13.69
C LEU A 293 14.70 2.73 14.73
N ILE A 294 14.10 1.58 14.40
CA ILE A 294 14.09 0.40 15.29
C ILE A 294 15.49 -0.15 15.48
N LEU A 295 16.28 -0.26 14.41
CA LEU A 295 17.69 -0.64 14.51
C LEU A 295 18.47 0.36 15.37
N GLY A 296 18.22 1.66 15.20
CA GLY A 296 18.79 2.74 16.03
C GLY A 296 18.42 2.59 17.50
N ILE A 297 17.18 2.23 17.83
CA ILE A 297 16.75 1.94 19.21
C ILE A 297 17.53 0.73 19.77
N ALA A 298 17.68 -0.34 18.98
CA ALA A 298 18.43 -1.53 19.41
C ALA A 298 19.90 -1.23 19.67
N ILE A 299 20.54 -0.44 18.78
CA ILE A 299 21.92 0.04 18.96
C ILE A 299 22.04 0.93 20.21
N ALA A 300 21.13 1.88 20.38
CA ALA A 300 21.12 2.78 21.53
C ALA A 300 20.93 2.02 22.84
N ASN A 301 20.05 1.00 22.83
CA ASN A 301 19.81 0.11 23.95
C ASN A 301 21.10 -0.64 24.34
N TYR A 302 21.74 -1.27 23.36
CA TYR A 302 23.01 -1.95 23.55
C TYR A 302 24.08 -0.98 24.10
N THR A 303 24.25 0.21 23.51
CA THR A 303 25.20 1.24 23.92
C THR A 303 24.94 1.68 25.38
N ASN A 304 23.69 1.89 25.76
CA ASN A 304 23.29 2.27 27.11
C ASN A 304 23.69 1.20 28.12
N MET A 305 23.38 -0.07 27.85
CA MET A 305 23.72 -1.17 28.73
C MET A 305 25.22 -1.45 28.79
N ALA A 306 25.94 -1.43 27.66
CA ALA A 306 27.38 -1.60 27.60
C ALA A 306 28.11 -0.48 28.34
N THR A 307 27.65 0.78 28.18
CA THR A 307 28.22 1.94 28.91
C THR A 307 27.94 1.84 30.42
N ALA A 308 26.77 1.33 30.82
CA ALA A 308 26.45 1.13 32.21
C ALA A 308 27.32 0.03 32.86
N GLN A 309 27.63 -1.03 32.09
CA GLN A 309 28.53 -2.10 32.56
C GLN A 309 30.02 -1.70 32.56
N ALA A 310 30.41 -0.69 31.78
CA ALA A 310 31.78 -0.23 31.61
C ALA A 310 32.49 0.07 32.96
N ILE A 311 31.75 0.57 33.96
CA ILE A 311 32.35 0.89 35.29
C ILE A 311 32.78 -0.40 36.00
N ASN A 312 32.05 -1.50 35.86
CA ASN A 312 32.42 -2.78 36.49
C ASN A 312 33.69 -3.37 35.83
N ARG A 313 33.99 -2.99 34.60
CA ARG A 313 35.20 -3.42 33.86
C ARG A 313 36.38 -2.44 34.01
N ALA A 314 36.17 -1.34 34.73
CA ALA A 314 37.24 -0.32 34.90
C ALA A 314 38.50 -0.92 35.53
N ARG A 315 38.35 -1.83 36.53
CA ARG A 315 39.49 -2.50 37.21
C ARG A 315 40.26 -3.39 36.22
N GLU A 316 39.62 -4.12 35.36
CA GLU A 316 40.19 -4.93 34.28
C GLU A 316 41.02 -4.04 33.32
N VAL A 317 40.46 -2.90 32.93
CA VAL A 317 41.14 -1.93 32.06
C VAL A 317 42.34 -1.31 32.75
N GLY A 318 42.21 -0.99 34.05
CA GLY A 318 43.32 -0.46 34.88
C GLY A 318 44.50 -1.41 34.92
N ILE A 319 44.24 -2.71 35.16
CA ILE A 319 45.28 -3.76 35.18
C ILE A 319 45.94 -3.90 33.82
N ARG A 320 45.15 -3.98 32.73
CA ARG A 320 45.73 -4.10 31.37
C ARG A 320 46.61 -2.91 30.98
N LYS A 321 46.25 -1.70 31.39
CA LYS A 321 47.04 -0.49 31.17
C LYS A 321 48.34 -0.52 31.97
N LEU A 322 48.33 -1.02 33.20
CA LEU A 322 49.52 -1.20 34.00
C LEU A 322 50.52 -2.18 33.40
N VAL A 323 50.03 -3.20 32.68
CA VAL A 323 50.79 -4.18 31.89
C VAL A 323 51.17 -3.66 30.50
N GLY A 324 50.89 -2.38 30.18
CA GLY A 324 51.33 -1.72 28.96
C GLY A 324 50.33 -1.69 27.77
N ALA A 325 49.07 -2.03 27.97
CA ALA A 325 48.07 -1.98 26.89
C ALA A 325 47.83 -0.55 26.40
N ARG A 326 47.95 -0.32 25.10
CA ARG A 326 47.69 0.97 24.44
C ARG A 326 46.19 1.20 24.29
N ARG A 327 45.78 2.48 24.32
CA ARG A 327 44.35 2.86 24.18
C ARG A 327 43.70 2.26 22.93
N ARG A 328 44.38 2.27 21.77
CA ARG A 328 43.87 1.70 20.51
C ARG A 328 43.59 0.20 20.63
N GLN A 329 44.43 -0.54 21.34
CA GLN A 329 44.23 -1.99 21.54
C GLN A 329 43.00 -2.28 22.40
N LEU A 330 42.76 -1.45 23.44
CA LEU A 330 41.57 -1.59 24.27
C LEU A 330 40.29 -1.22 23.50
N VAL A 331 40.32 -0.16 22.68
CA VAL A 331 39.17 0.19 21.81
C VAL A 331 38.88 -0.94 20.83
N ALA A 332 39.88 -1.46 20.13
CA ALA A 332 39.72 -2.57 19.19
C ALA A 332 39.17 -3.84 19.87
N LEU A 333 39.66 -4.15 21.07
CA LEU A 333 39.22 -5.30 21.84
C LEU A 333 37.72 -5.20 22.20
N PHE A 334 37.30 -4.06 22.80
CA PHE A 334 35.92 -3.90 23.24
C PHE A 334 34.95 -3.73 22.07
N THR A 335 35.37 -3.06 20.98
CA THR A 335 34.57 -2.99 19.76
C THR A 335 34.47 -4.37 19.11
N GLY A 336 35.57 -5.17 19.11
CA GLY A 336 35.52 -6.56 18.60
C GLY A 336 34.60 -7.46 19.43
N GLU A 337 34.54 -7.31 20.77
CA GLU A 337 33.56 -8.00 21.62
C GLU A 337 32.13 -7.59 21.28
N ALA A 338 31.89 -6.30 20.99
CA ALA A 338 30.59 -5.79 20.59
C ALA A 338 30.14 -6.36 19.24
N VAL A 339 31.06 -6.43 18.24
CA VAL A 339 30.81 -7.04 16.94
C VAL A 339 30.48 -8.52 17.09
N ALA A 340 31.24 -9.25 17.94
CA ALA A 340 30.96 -10.67 18.19
C ALA A 340 29.58 -10.89 18.82
N LEU A 341 29.18 -10.03 19.78
CA LEU A 341 27.84 -10.10 20.39
C LEU A 341 26.74 -9.73 19.37
N ALA A 342 26.98 -8.73 18.53
CA ALA A 342 26.07 -8.35 17.45
C ALA A 342 25.94 -9.48 16.41
N ALA A 343 27.02 -10.22 16.13
CA ALA A 343 26.96 -11.39 15.25
C ALA A 343 26.10 -12.52 15.84
N LEU A 344 26.24 -12.79 17.13
CA LEU A 344 25.35 -13.74 17.83
C LEU A 344 23.91 -13.24 17.82
N GLY A 345 23.70 -11.92 18.03
CA GLY A 345 22.38 -11.28 17.89
C GLY A 345 21.80 -11.41 16.49
N THR A 346 22.62 -11.30 15.44
CA THR A 346 22.17 -11.47 14.05
C THR A 346 21.78 -12.91 13.76
N VAL A 347 22.52 -13.90 14.27
CA VAL A 347 22.13 -15.32 14.13
C VAL A 347 20.78 -15.58 14.81
N ALA A 348 20.59 -15.06 16.03
CA ALA A 348 19.31 -15.15 16.72
C ALA A 348 18.19 -14.36 15.98
N ALA A 349 18.53 -13.23 15.37
CA ALA A 349 17.61 -12.43 14.56
C ALA A 349 17.13 -13.17 13.31
N LEU A 350 18.00 -13.90 12.62
CA LEU A 350 17.61 -14.72 11.46
C LEU A 350 16.63 -15.83 11.87
N ALA A 351 16.84 -16.48 13.01
CA ALA A 351 15.90 -17.47 13.53
C ALA A 351 14.55 -16.82 13.93
N LEU A 352 14.58 -15.65 14.57
CA LEU A 352 13.37 -14.89 14.88
C LEU A 352 12.64 -14.39 13.62
N MET A 353 13.37 -14.00 12.59
CA MET A 353 12.83 -13.58 11.30
C MET A 353 12.06 -14.74 10.65
N GLU A 354 12.61 -15.94 10.63
CA GLU A 354 11.94 -17.14 10.10
C GLU A 354 10.66 -17.45 10.89
N LEU A 355 10.73 -17.39 12.21
CA LEU A 355 9.56 -17.62 13.08
C LEU A 355 8.48 -16.56 12.92
N ALA A 356 8.86 -15.29 12.71
CA ALA A 356 7.93 -14.17 12.55
C ALA A 356 7.38 -14.03 11.11
N MET A 357 7.98 -14.73 10.12
CA MET A 357 7.63 -14.58 8.71
C MET A 357 6.15 -14.80 8.41
N PRO A 358 5.45 -15.84 8.91
CA PRO A 358 4.03 -16.02 8.63
C PRO A 358 3.18 -14.85 9.14
N ALA A 359 3.48 -14.36 10.34
CA ALA A 359 2.78 -13.20 10.91
C ALA A 359 3.08 -11.91 10.13
N PHE A 360 4.31 -11.75 9.66
CA PHE A 360 4.72 -10.62 8.84
C PHE A 360 4.06 -10.65 7.46
N GLN A 361 4.02 -11.80 6.79
CA GLN A 361 3.30 -12.01 5.51
C GLN A 361 1.81 -11.69 5.65
N ALA A 362 1.16 -12.15 6.72
CA ALA A 362 -0.23 -11.80 7.01
C ALA A 362 -0.42 -10.29 7.21
N LEU A 363 0.53 -9.61 7.88
CA LEU A 363 0.51 -8.17 8.13
C LEU A 363 0.67 -7.36 6.84
N VAL A 364 1.64 -7.72 5.97
CA VAL A 364 1.87 -7.03 4.69
C VAL A 364 0.95 -7.54 3.58
N GLY A 365 0.31 -8.72 3.78
CA GLY A 365 -0.65 -9.35 2.86
C GLY A 365 -0.05 -9.78 1.53
N ARG A 366 1.20 -10.22 1.57
CA ARG A 366 1.94 -10.79 0.45
C ARG A 366 2.75 -12.00 0.91
N ASP A 367 2.88 -12.96 0.02
CA ASP A 367 3.79 -14.08 0.20
C ASP A 367 5.21 -13.63 -0.15
N ILE A 368 6.06 -13.52 0.87
CA ILE A 368 7.46 -13.13 0.74
C ILE A 368 8.32 -14.39 0.87
N ALA A 369 9.11 -14.68 -0.14
CA ALA A 369 10.00 -15.84 -0.11
C ALA A 369 11.31 -15.51 0.64
N LEU A 370 11.84 -16.46 1.44
CA LEU A 370 13.18 -16.33 2.04
C LEU A 370 14.33 -16.62 1.05
N ALA A 371 14.01 -16.96 -0.21
CA ALA A 371 15.00 -17.20 -1.25
C ALA A 371 16.04 -16.07 -1.44
N PRO A 372 15.73 -14.78 -1.23
CA PRO A 372 16.72 -13.71 -1.25
C PRO A 372 17.82 -13.81 -0.21
N LEU A 373 17.64 -14.57 0.89
CA LEU A 373 18.71 -14.85 1.86
C LEU A 373 19.91 -15.56 1.24
N THR A 374 19.68 -16.40 0.23
CA THR A 374 20.73 -17.23 -0.37
C THR A 374 21.24 -16.70 -1.71
N ARG A 375 20.49 -15.83 -2.41
CA ARG A 375 20.77 -15.43 -3.79
C ARG A 375 20.74 -13.93 -4.07
N GLY A 376 20.56 -13.10 -3.05
CA GLY A 376 20.37 -11.66 -3.26
C GLY A 376 21.23 -10.78 -2.33
N TRP A 377 20.89 -9.50 -2.32
CA TRP A 377 21.49 -8.44 -1.51
C TRP A 377 21.26 -8.61 0.01
N LEU A 378 20.28 -9.44 0.43
CA LEU A 378 19.95 -9.64 1.84
C LEU A 378 21.08 -10.35 2.61
N LEU A 379 21.79 -11.27 1.97
CA LEU A 379 22.95 -11.93 2.59
C LEU A 379 24.10 -10.92 2.89
N PRO A 380 24.54 -10.09 1.93
CA PRO A 380 25.47 -9.01 2.23
C PRO A 380 25.01 -8.06 3.34
N LEU A 381 23.73 -7.70 3.35
CA LEU A 381 23.15 -6.87 4.41
C LEU A 381 23.20 -7.56 5.77
N ALA A 382 22.81 -8.84 5.85
CA ALA A 382 22.85 -9.62 7.07
C ALA A 382 24.28 -9.79 7.61
N LEU A 383 25.27 -9.92 6.72
CA LEU A 383 26.70 -9.98 7.07
C LEU A 383 27.28 -8.60 7.48
N ALA A 384 26.80 -7.52 6.88
CA ALA A 384 27.22 -6.15 7.24
C ALA A 384 26.60 -5.67 8.58
N THR A 385 25.38 -6.14 8.87
CA THR A 385 24.61 -5.70 10.07
C THR A 385 25.40 -5.86 11.38
N PRO A 386 26.01 -7.02 11.71
CA PRO A 386 26.77 -7.17 12.96
C PRO A 386 27.98 -6.23 13.02
N LEU A 387 28.63 -5.93 11.90
CA LEU A 387 29.73 -4.98 11.86
C LEU A 387 29.24 -3.56 12.14
N VAL A 388 28.18 -3.11 11.46
CA VAL A 388 27.58 -1.78 11.65
C VAL A 388 27.07 -1.63 13.08
N VAL A 389 26.25 -2.56 13.54
CA VAL A 389 25.65 -2.55 14.88
C VAL A 389 26.72 -2.64 15.98
N GLY A 390 27.69 -3.54 15.82
CA GLY A 390 28.75 -3.73 16.79
C GLY A 390 29.70 -2.53 16.88
N VAL A 391 30.05 -1.93 15.75
CA VAL A 391 30.86 -0.71 15.71
C VAL A 391 30.09 0.47 16.28
N MET A 392 28.90 0.78 15.79
CA MET A 392 28.11 1.92 16.25
C MET A 392 27.75 1.79 17.74
N GLY A 393 27.34 0.60 18.18
CA GLY A 393 26.95 0.36 19.56
C GLY A 393 28.12 0.20 20.52
N GLY A 394 29.23 -0.39 20.07
CA GLY A 394 30.40 -0.70 20.90
C GLY A 394 31.49 0.39 20.97
N PHE A 395 31.58 1.25 19.94
CA PHE A 395 32.65 2.22 19.83
C PHE A 395 32.65 3.26 20.99
N TYR A 396 31.46 3.81 21.30
CA TYR A 396 31.36 4.78 22.40
C TYR A 396 31.68 4.17 23.78
N PRO A 397 31.11 3.03 24.18
CA PRO A 397 31.54 2.34 25.41
C PRO A 397 33.03 2.03 25.45
N ALA A 398 33.63 1.61 24.33
CA ALA A 398 35.06 1.34 24.23
C ALA A 398 35.91 2.59 24.41
N LEU A 399 35.50 3.75 23.88
CA LEU A 399 36.17 5.04 24.12
C LEU A 399 36.12 5.45 25.59
N VAL A 400 34.97 5.29 26.24
CA VAL A 400 34.76 5.58 27.65
C VAL A 400 35.65 4.70 28.50
N LEU A 401 35.61 3.36 28.27
CA LEU A 401 36.44 2.38 28.98
C LEU A 401 37.96 2.66 28.85
N SER A 402 38.38 2.91 27.62
CA SER A 402 39.80 3.17 27.32
C SER A 402 40.29 4.53 27.89
N GLY A 403 39.41 5.41 28.32
CA GLY A 403 39.70 6.70 28.90
C GLY A 403 40.04 6.67 30.39
N TYR A 404 39.69 5.60 31.15
CA TYR A 404 39.95 5.51 32.60
C TYR A 404 41.42 5.56 32.91
N ARG A 405 41.79 6.34 33.99
CA ARG A 405 43.14 6.43 34.54
C ARG A 405 43.35 5.35 35.58
N PRO A 406 44.44 4.54 35.49
CA PRO A 406 44.67 3.44 36.42
C PRO A 406 44.68 3.85 37.93
N GLY A 407 45.26 5.01 38.23
CA GLY A 407 45.37 5.50 39.62
C GLY A 407 44.02 5.90 40.24
N GLU A 408 43.04 6.39 39.46
CA GLU A 408 41.70 6.75 39.93
C GLU A 408 40.84 5.52 40.15
N VAL A 409 41.02 4.51 39.29
CA VAL A 409 40.30 3.23 39.35
C VAL A 409 40.71 2.44 40.60
N LEU A 410 41.97 2.40 40.95
CA LEU A 410 42.47 1.71 42.15
C LEU A 410 42.05 2.40 43.46
N LYS A 411 41.82 3.73 43.45
CA LYS A 411 41.31 4.51 44.56
C LYS A 411 39.78 4.50 44.71
N GLY A 412 39.04 3.72 43.89
CA GLY A 412 37.57 3.62 43.94
C GLY A 412 36.83 4.87 43.48
N LYS A 413 37.51 5.88 42.90
CA LYS A 413 36.95 7.17 42.45
C LYS A 413 36.72 7.23 40.92
N ALA A 414 36.57 6.09 40.24
CA ALA A 414 36.39 6.04 38.81
C ALA A 414 35.03 6.65 38.40
N GLN A 415 35.06 7.89 37.97
CA GLN A 415 33.93 8.55 37.28
C GLN A 415 34.29 8.80 35.83
N ALA A 416 33.37 8.43 34.91
CA ALA A 416 33.51 8.76 33.49
C ALA A 416 32.76 10.07 33.21
N PRO A 417 33.45 11.21 33.03
CA PRO A 417 32.83 12.47 32.72
C PRO A 417 32.08 12.36 31.39
N GLY A 418 30.78 12.76 31.35
CA GLY A 418 29.96 12.78 30.14
C GLY A 418 29.16 11.51 29.85
N ALA A 419 29.49 10.34 30.42
CA ALA A 419 28.78 9.09 30.18
C ALA A 419 27.30 9.14 30.59
N SER A 420 26.94 9.93 31.58
CA SER A 420 25.53 10.13 31.99
C SER A 420 24.73 10.96 31.00
N ARG A 421 25.35 11.97 30.34
CA ARG A 421 24.70 12.83 29.35
C ARG A 421 24.39 12.05 28.07
N VAL A 422 25.34 11.27 27.53
CA VAL A 422 25.13 10.47 26.33
C VAL A 422 24.03 9.44 26.56
N ARG A 423 24.03 8.76 27.70
CA ARG A 423 22.95 7.83 28.07
C ARG A 423 21.59 8.53 28.13
N ALA A 424 21.51 9.73 28.71
CA ALA A 424 20.25 10.48 28.76
C ALA A 424 19.76 10.84 27.34
N VAL A 425 20.66 11.30 26.47
CA VAL A 425 20.33 11.61 25.06
C VAL A 425 19.81 10.36 24.32
N LEU A 426 20.48 9.21 24.47
CA LEU A 426 20.05 7.96 23.86
C LEU A 426 18.67 7.50 24.37
N VAL A 427 18.41 7.62 25.68
CA VAL A 427 17.09 7.31 26.25
C VAL A 427 16.03 8.27 25.74
N VAL A 428 16.32 9.58 25.68
CA VAL A 428 15.41 10.57 25.09
C VAL A 428 15.10 10.22 23.65
N GLY A 429 16.10 9.90 22.83
CA GLY A 429 15.91 9.51 21.42
C GLY A 429 15.04 8.26 21.26
N GLN A 430 15.29 7.21 22.07
CA GLN A 430 14.49 5.97 22.04
C GLN A 430 13.01 6.22 22.35
N PHE A 431 12.73 6.97 23.44
CA PHE A 431 11.35 7.30 23.81
C PHE A 431 10.73 8.27 22.81
N ALA A 432 11.48 9.23 22.26
CA ALA A 432 10.97 10.15 21.24
C ALA A 432 10.49 9.40 20.00
N VAL A 433 11.28 8.44 19.49
CA VAL A 433 10.88 7.58 18.38
C VAL A 433 9.65 6.74 18.74
N SER A 434 9.62 6.11 19.91
CA SER A 434 8.48 5.31 20.36
C SER A 434 7.20 6.15 20.47
N ILE A 435 7.28 7.36 21.02
CA ILE A 435 6.16 8.30 21.13
C ILE A 435 5.69 8.73 19.72
N ALA A 436 6.64 9.07 18.85
CA ALA A 436 6.33 9.46 17.47
C ALA A 436 5.56 8.37 16.71
N LEU A 437 6.01 7.11 16.82
CA LEU A 437 5.33 5.97 16.19
C LEU A 437 3.94 5.73 16.79
N MET A 438 3.76 5.90 18.11
CA MET A 438 2.44 5.79 18.74
C MET A 438 1.48 6.89 18.28
N VAL A 439 1.94 8.16 18.22
CA VAL A 439 1.14 9.27 17.71
C VAL A 439 0.77 9.04 16.25
N ALA A 440 1.73 8.61 15.42
CA ALA A 440 1.47 8.28 14.01
C ALA A 440 0.42 7.18 13.87
N THR A 441 0.56 6.08 14.63
CA THR A 441 -0.42 4.98 14.64
C THR A 441 -1.82 5.45 15.00
N LEU A 442 -1.97 6.19 16.09
CA LEU A 442 -3.26 6.70 16.55
C LEU A 442 -3.88 7.67 15.54
N THR A 443 -3.05 8.52 14.91
CA THR A 443 -3.53 9.48 13.91
C THR A 443 -3.98 8.77 12.64
N VAL A 444 -3.23 7.78 12.14
CA VAL A 444 -3.63 6.99 10.96
C VAL A 444 -4.94 6.24 11.22
N GLN A 445 -5.07 5.60 12.39
CA GLN A 445 -6.32 4.92 12.75
C GLN A 445 -7.51 5.88 12.84
N ARG A 446 -7.30 7.07 13.44
CA ARG A 446 -8.34 8.10 13.50
C ARG A 446 -8.70 8.65 12.12
N GLN A 447 -7.72 8.83 11.23
CA GLN A 447 -7.94 9.26 9.85
C GLN A 447 -8.81 8.26 9.09
N VAL A 448 -8.48 6.97 9.15
CA VAL A 448 -9.28 5.92 8.51
C VAL A 448 -10.69 5.89 9.07
N ALA A 449 -10.86 5.94 10.40
CA ALA A 449 -12.17 5.97 11.03
C ALA A 449 -12.97 7.24 10.67
N HIS A 450 -12.30 8.40 10.62
CA HIS A 450 -12.93 9.68 10.25
C HIS A 450 -13.44 9.67 8.80
N VAL A 451 -12.63 9.16 7.88
CA VAL A 451 -13.03 9.06 6.46
C VAL A 451 -14.18 8.07 6.26
N GLN A 452 -14.19 6.98 7.02
CA GLN A 452 -15.30 6.00 6.99
C GLN A 452 -16.59 6.57 7.61
N ALA A 453 -16.47 7.44 8.63
CA ALA A 453 -17.60 8.12 9.26
C ALA A 453 -18.05 9.38 8.50
N ALA A 454 -17.20 9.95 7.64
CA ALA A 454 -17.56 11.07 6.80
C ALA A 454 -18.66 10.62 5.83
N GLY A 455 -19.76 11.40 5.78
CA GLY A 455 -20.91 11.08 4.94
C GLY A 455 -20.48 10.85 3.49
N LEU A 456 -20.91 9.74 2.93
CA LEU A 456 -20.65 9.40 1.52
C LEU A 456 -21.63 10.10 0.56
N GLY A 457 -22.61 10.87 1.09
CA GLY A 457 -23.71 11.45 0.31
C GLY A 457 -24.80 10.44 -0.04
N TYR A 458 -24.60 9.16 0.32
CA TYR A 458 -25.57 8.08 0.15
C TYR A 458 -25.43 7.08 1.32
N GLN A 459 -26.36 6.12 1.39
CA GLN A 459 -26.41 5.09 2.44
C GLN A 459 -25.83 3.78 1.92
N PRO A 460 -24.60 3.40 2.29
CA PRO A 460 -23.95 2.20 1.77
C PRO A 460 -24.48 0.89 2.38
N GLU A 461 -25.12 0.98 3.57
CA GLU A 461 -25.55 -0.20 4.31
C GLU A 461 -26.62 -0.95 3.53
N SER A 462 -26.49 -2.28 3.49
CA SER A 462 -27.43 -3.18 2.79
C SER A 462 -27.56 -2.95 1.28
N LEU A 463 -26.58 -2.31 0.64
CA LEU A 463 -26.47 -2.26 -0.80
C LEU A 463 -25.70 -3.46 -1.32
N TYR A 464 -26.36 -4.28 -2.14
CA TYR A 464 -25.75 -5.41 -2.83
C TYR A 464 -25.64 -5.13 -4.32
N VAL A 465 -24.49 -5.38 -4.92
CA VAL A 465 -24.22 -5.05 -6.32
C VAL A 465 -23.91 -6.30 -7.11
N VAL A 466 -24.54 -6.42 -8.28
CA VAL A 466 -24.17 -7.32 -9.36
C VAL A 466 -23.52 -6.49 -10.46
N SER A 467 -22.25 -6.74 -10.74
CA SER A 467 -21.42 -5.96 -11.68
C SER A 467 -21.09 -6.74 -12.94
N ASN A 468 -20.73 -6.01 -14.00
CA ASN A 468 -20.34 -6.53 -15.31
C ASN A 468 -21.49 -7.21 -16.08
N LEU A 469 -22.71 -6.74 -15.90
CA LEU A 469 -23.84 -7.20 -16.70
C LEU A 469 -23.61 -6.89 -18.20
N PRO A 470 -23.93 -7.82 -19.09
CA PRO A 470 -23.96 -7.54 -20.54
C PRO A 470 -24.92 -6.40 -20.85
N THR A 471 -24.48 -5.49 -21.70
CA THR A 471 -25.30 -4.34 -22.13
C THR A 471 -25.88 -4.56 -23.51
N GLY A 472 -27.09 -4.00 -23.79
CA GLY A 472 -27.67 -3.98 -25.13
C GLY A 472 -28.61 -5.15 -25.45
N ASP A 473 -28.78 -6.14 -24.58
CA ASP A 473 -29.63 -7.30 -24.81
C ASP A 473 -31.03 -7.26 -24.14
N GLY A 474 -31.32 -6.19 -23.40
CA GLY A 474 -32.59 -6.00 -22.69
C GLY A 474 -32.79 -6.92 -21.46
N ARG A 475 -31.98 -7.94 -21.28
CA ARG A 475 -32.10 -8.89 -20.14
C ARG A 475 -31.93 -8.23 -18.77
N ALA A 476 -31.05 -7.24 -18.67
CA ALA A 476 -30.85 -6.53 -17.42
C ALA A 476 -32.12 -5.79 -16.94
N ALA A 477 -32.88 -5.18 -17.84
CA ALA A 477 -34.14 -4.52 -17.48
C ALA A 477 -35.21 -5.54 -17.04
N THR A 478 -35.27 -6.72 -17.66
CA THR A 478 -36.18 -7.80 -17.28
C THR A 478 -35.79 -8.38 -15.90
N LEU A 479 -34.50 -8.63 -15.69
CA LEU A 479 -33.95 -9.08 -14.38
C LEU A 479 -34.24 -8.06 -13.29
N LYS A 480 -34.05 -6.74 -13.53
CA LYS A 480 -34.42 -5.69 -12.60
C LYS A 480 -35.86 -5.82 -12.10
N LYS A 481 -36.81 -6.03 -13.01
CA LYS A 481 -38.22 -6.21 -12.68
C LYS A 481 -38.45 -7.48 -11.83
N GLU A 482 -37.81 -8.61 -12.16
CA GLU A 482 -37.94 -9.84 -11.36
C GLU A 482 -37.33 -9.64 -9.94
N LEU A 483 -36.16 -9.05 -9.83
CA LEU A 483 -35.49 -8.81 -8.55
C LEU A 483 -36.26 -7.83 -7.66
N ALA A 484 -36.93 -6.81 -8.22
CA ALA A 484 -37.73 -5.85 -7.48
C ALA A 484 -38.94 -6.49 -6.76
N HIS A 485 -39.37 -7.68 -7.19
CA HIS A 485 -40.47 -8.42 -6.60
C HIS A 485 -40.01 -9.47 -5.57
N LEU A 486 -38.68 -9.66 -5.39
CA LEU A 486 -38.19 -10.64 -4.42
C LEU A 486 -38.44 -10.16 -2.99
N PRO A 487 -38.88 -11.04 -2.10
CA PRO A 487 -38.94 -10.74 -0.66
C PRO A 487 -37.58 -10.34 -0.13
N GLY A 488 -37.53 -9.23 0.60
CA GLY A 488 -36.26 -8.72 1.13
C GLY A 488 -35.51 -7.73 0.22
N VAL A 489 -35.99 -7.46 -0.99
CA VAL A 489 -35.50 -6.39 -1.86
C VAL A 489 -36.39 -5.17 -1.75
N ARG A 490 -35.83 -4.00 -1.43
CA ARG A 490 -36.60 -2.74 -1.31
C ARG A 490 -36.57 -1.89 -2.58
N ALA A 491 -35.45 -1.87 -3.25
CA ALA A 491 -35.25 -1.09 -4.46
C ALA A 491 -34.15 -1.74 -5.32
N VAL A 492 -34.20 -1.51 -6.63
CA VAL A 492 -33.22 -1.99 -7.59
C VAL A 492 -32.96 -0.89 -8.61
N ALA A 493 -31.67 -0.61 -8.86
CA ALA A 493 -31.27 0.38 -9.86
C ALA A 493 -30.21 -0.19 -10.81
N LEU A 494 -30.20 0.31 -12.05
CA LEU A 494 -29.16 0.05 -13.04
C LEU A 494 -28.29 1.30 -13.21
N SER A 495 -26.98 1.12 -13.31
CA SER A 495 -26.04 2.19 -13.55
C SER A 495 -24.79 1.71 -14.30
N ASN A 496 -24.04 2.64 -14.89
CA ASN A 496 -22.72 2.33 -15.45
C ASN A 496 -21.58 2.48 -14.44
N LEU A 497 -21.88 3.00 -13.25
CA LEU A 497 -20.92 3.17 -12.15
C LEU A 497 -21.48 2.68 -10.82
N VAL A 498 -20.60 2.19 -9.97
CA VAL A 498 -20.86 1.84 -8.57
C VAL A 498 -19.71 2.30 -7.70
N PRO A 499 -19.90 2.46 -6.37
CA PRO A 499 -18.83 2.82 -5.46
C PRO A 499 -17.61 1.90 -5.59
N ALA A 500 -16.42 2.50 -5.51
CA ALA A 500 -15.13 1.83 -5.67
C ALA A 500 -14.90 1.23 -7.07
N ASP A 501 -15.57 1.72 -8.09
CA ASP A 501 -15.21 1.45 -9.48
C ASP A 501 -14.20 2.49 -9.98
N SER A 502 -13.28 2.08 -10.84
CA SER A 502 -12.21 2.91 -11.39
C SER A 502 -12.52 3.50 -12.77
N SER A 503 -13.74 3.35 -13.26
CA SER A 503 -14.12 3.89 -14.57
C SER A 503 -14.40 5.40 -14.46
N GLU A 504 -13.49 6.23 -14.95
CA GLU A 504 -13.66 7.68 -15.06
C GLU A 504 -14.14 8.04 -16.46
N SER A 505 -15.14 8.91 -16.54
CA SER A 505 -15.65 9.46 -17.81
C SER A 505 -15.77 10.97 -17.68
N LEU A 506 -14.69 11.69 -17.94
CA LEU A 506 -14.66 13.15 -17.89
C LEU A 506 -15.27 13.76 -19.14
N SER A 507 -16.14 14.73 -18.94
CA SER A 507 -16.81 15.48 -20.01
C SER A 507 -16.72 16.99 -19.78
N SER A 508 -16.90 17.71 -20.88
CA SER A 508 -17.06 19.16 -20.89
C SER A 508 -18.42 19.53 -21.44
N PHE A 509 -19.04 20.54 -20.87
CA PHE A 509 -20.36 21.01 -21.26
C PHE A 509 -20.34 22.49 -21.61
N ASP A 510 -20.97 22.85 -22.72
CA ASP A 510 -21.24 24.23 -23.08
C ASP A 510 -22.52 24.69 -22.37
N LEU A 511 -22.44 25.85 -21.73
CA LEU A 511 -23.56 26.47 -21.05
C LEU A 511 -24.20 27.52 -21.97
N PRO A 512 -25.53 27.60 -22.01
CA PRO A 512 -26.23 28.58 -22.82
C PRO A 512 -25.82 30.03 -22.48
N GLU A 513 -25.93 30.94 -23.45
CA GLU A 513 -25.56 32.34 -23.25
C GLU A 513 -26.39 33.05 -22.16
N ASN A 514 -27.64 32.64 -22.02
CA ASN A 514 -28.60 33.17 -21.05
C ASN A 514 -28.60 32.42 -19.71
N THR A 515 -27.63 31.51 -19.48
CA THR A 515 -27.53 30.80 -18.22
C THR A 515 -27.23 31.75 -17.05
N ARG A 516 -27.70 31.37 -15.86
CA ARG A 516 -27.36 32.08 -14.61
C ARG A 516 -25.90 31.96 -14.22
N SER A 517 -25.16 31.03 -14.83
CA SER A 517 -23.74 30.82 -14.63
C SER A 517 -22.91 31.93 -15.29
N THR A 518 -21.85 32.34 -14.65
CA THR A 518 -20.85 33.28 -15.22
C THR A 518 -19.90 32.61 -16.20
N LEU A 519 -19.91 31.28 -16.25
CA LEU A 519 -19.06 30.48 -17.13
C LEU A 519 -19.76 30.17 -18.43
N ARG A 520 -19.02 30.14 -19.53
CA ARG A 520 -19.48 29.73 -20.85
C ARG A 520 -19.31 28.22 -21.07
N GLN A 521 -18.34 27.63 -20.38
CA GLN A 521 -18.04 26.19 -20.50
C GLN A 521 -17.59 25.63 -19.14
N ALA A 522 -18.18 24.54 -18.75
CA ALA A 522 -17.76 23.75 -17.58
C ALA A 522 -16.95 22.54 -18.04
N ARG A 523 -15.75 22.37 -17.49
CA ARG A 523 -14.83 21.30 -17.86
C ARG A 523 -14.49 20.41 -16.64
N GLY A 524 -14.16 19.15 -16.91
CA GLY A 524 -13.75 18.20 -15.89
C GLY A 524 -14.89 17.80 -14.97
N ILE A 525 -16.09 17.54 -15.54
CA ILE A 525 -17.23 16.97 -14.84
C ILE A 525 -17.30 15.48 -15.20
N GLU A 526 -17.34 14.64 -14.22
CA GLU A 526 -17.56 13.22 -14.42
C GLU A 526 -19.01 12.93 -14.75
N VAL A 527 -19.23 12.16 -15.82
CA VAL A 527 -20.57 11.82 -16.30
C VAL A 527 -20.86 10.34 -16.06
N PHE A 528 -21.89 10.10 -15.30
CA PHE A 528 -22.41 8.76 -15.07
C PHE A 528 -23.80 8.60 -15.62
N THR A 529 -24.15 7.36 -15.97
CA THR A 529 -25.51 7.03 -16.34
C THR A 529 -26.12 6.15 -15.24
N GLY A 530 -27.35 6.48 -14.87
CA GLY A 530 -28.16 5.70 -13.94
C GLY A 530 -29.64 5.78 -14.36
N ASP A 531 -30.41 4.79 -13.99
CA ASP A 531 -31.84 4.82 -14.21
C ASP A 531 -32.59 5.70 -13.20
N GLU A 532 -33.90 5.82 -13.35
CA GLU A 532 -34.74 6.64 -12.51
C GLU A 532 -34.74 6.23 -11.04
N ASP A 533 -34.47 4.96 -10.72
CA ASP A 533 -34.46 4.43 -9.36
C ASP A 533 -33.12 4.57 -8.64
N PHE A 534 -32.08 5.10 -9.32
CA PHE A 534 -30.72 5.17 -8.80
C PHE A 534 -30.64 5.91 -7.46
N PHE A 535 -31.14 7.15 -7.41
CA PHE A 535 -31.02 7.98 -6.21
C PHE A 535 -31.83 7.43 -5.03
N ALA A 536 -33.01 6.88 -5.31
CA ALA A 536 -33.84 6.23 -4.28
C ALA A 536 -33.17 4.96 -3.75
N THR A 537 -32.57 4.17 -4.64
CA THR A 537 -31.84 2.95 -4.25
C THR A 537 -30.62 3.28 -3.40
N TYR A 538 -29.87 4.32 -3.73
CA TYR A 538 -28.69 4.75 -2.95
C TYR A 538 -29.07 5.57 -1.72
N GLY A 539 -30.34 6.02 -1.58
CA GLY A 539 -30.75 6.91 -0.49
C GLY A 539 -30.03 8.25 -0.54
N ALA A 540 -29.78 8.76 -1.75
CA ALA A 540 -29.10 10.02 -1.96
C ALA A 540 -29.97 11.21 -1.51
N ARG A 541 -29.34 12.21 -0.87
CA ARG A 541 -30.03 13.39 -0.34
C ARG A 541 -30.22 14.43 -1.45
N LEU A 542 -31.49 14.68 -1.83
CA LEU A 542 -31.83 15.75 -2.74
C LEU A 542 -31.66 17.10 -2.01
N VAL A 543 -30.94 18.03 -2.66
CA VAL A 543 -30.66 19.38 -2.15
C VAL A 543 -31.57 20.41 -2.80
N ALA A 544 -31.80 20.27 -4.11
CA ALA A 544 -32.69 21.17 -4.87
C ALA A 544 -33.35 20.42 -6.04
N GLY A 545 -34.49 20.92 -6.48
CA GLY A 545 -35.27 20.35 -7.60
C GLY A 545 -36.34 19.36 -7.15
N GLY A 546 -37.21 18.93 -8.10
CA GLY A 546 -38.34 18.04 -7.86
C GLY A 546 -38.13 16.59 -8.33
N GLY A 547 -36.96 16.25 -8.85
CA GLY A 547 -36.75 14.97 -9.50
C GLY A 547 -37.31 14.92 -10.93
N LEU A 548 -37.44 13.72 -11.45
CA LEU A 548 -37.92 13.48 -12.81
C LEU A 548 -39.40 13.84 -13.00
N PRO A 549 -39.82 14.32 -14.19
CA PRO A 549 -41.22 14.56 -14.47
C PRO A 549 -42.07 13.29 -14.29
N ALA A 550 -43.27 13.50 -13.77
CA ALA A 550 -44.20 12.38 -13.52
C ALA A 550 -44.46 11.55 -14.79
N GLY A 551 -44.28 10.25 -14.69
CA GLY A 551 -44.51 9.30 -15.80
C GLY A 551 -43.37 9.19 -16.79
N TRP A 552 -42.26 9.93 -16.66
CA TRP A 552 -41.07 9.74 -17.49
C TRP A 552 -40.37 8.43 -17.10
N LYS A 553 -39.93 7.67 -18.10
CA LYS A 553 -39.17 6.44 -17.91
C LYS A 553 -37.94 6.43 -18.80
N ALA A 554 -36.82 5.99 -18.26
CA ALA A 554 -35.56 5.89 -18.94
C ALA A 554 -35.58 4.95 -20.17
N GLU A 555 -36.44 3.94 -20.18
CA GLU A 555 -36.60 2.97 -21.27
C GLU A 555 -37.19 3.57 -22.58
N ALA A 556 -37.83 4.73 -22.47
CA ALA A 556 -38.51 5.40 -23.58
C ALA A 556 -37.65 6.47 -24.29
N VAL A 557 -36.36 6.57 -23.95
CA VAL A 557 -35.48 7.65 -24.47
C VAL A 557 -35.03 7.28 -25.90
N ASP A 558 -35.49 8.05 -26.88
CA ASP A 558 -35.00 8.09 -28.25
C ASP A 558 -34.24 9.40 -28.54
N GLU A 559 -33.81 9.65 -29.76
CA GLU A 559 -33.08 10.89 -30.09
C GLU A 559 -33.90 12.17 -29.91
N GLN A 560 -35.25 12.08 -29.85
CA GLN A 560 -36.17 13.21 -29.71
C GLN A 560 -36.65 13.38 -28.26
N THR A 561 -36.42 12.41 -27.39
CA THR A 561 -36.84 12.47 -25.98
C THR A 561 -35.94 13.40 -25.17
N PRO A 562 -36.50 14.29 -24.33
CA PRO A 562 -35.71 15.12 -23.45
C PRO A 562 -34.78 14.30 -22.57
N ARG A 563 -33.51 14.67 -22.55
CA ARG A 563 -32.52 14.07 -21.68
C ARG A 563 -32.51 14.82 -20.36
N TYR A 564 -32.46 14.09 -19.27
CA TYR A 564 -32.41 14.66 -17.93
C TYR A 564 -31.13 14.29 -17.20
N ALA A 565 -30.68 15.22 -16.37
CA ALA A 565 -29.53 14.99 -15.50
C ALA A 565 -29.79 15.49 -14.08
N VAL A 566 -29.09 14.88 -13.15
CA VAL A 566 -28.96 15.32 -11.77
C VAL A 566 -27.50 15.66 -11.51
N LEU A 567 -27.22 16.82 -10.93
CA LEU A 567 -25.89 17.28 -10.58
C LEU A 567 -25.60 17.04 -9.10
N THR A 568 -24.32 16.89 -8.75
CA THR A 568 -23.88 17.07 -7.36
C THR A 568 -23.73 18.56 -7.03
N GLU A 569 -23.68 18.92 -5.74
CA GLU A 569 -23.45 20.31 -5.31
C GLU A 569 -22.13 20.85 -5.87
N SER A 570 -21.08 20.05 -5.86
CA SER A 570 -19.77 20.38 -6.43
C SER A 570 -19.83 20.59 -7.95
N ALA A 571 -20.64 19.82 -8.70
CA ALA A 571 -20.81 19.99 -10.13
C ALA A 571 -21.55 21.30 -10.46
N ALA A 572 -22.61 21.62 -9.72
CA ALA A 572 -23.32 22.89 -9.86
C ALA A 572 -22.36 24.07 -9.56
N GLY A 573 -21.56 23.97 -8.50
CA GLY A 573 -20.53 24.97 -8.17
C GLY A 573 -19.44 25.11 -9.26
N ARG A 574 -18.99 24.00 -9.84
CA ARG A 574 -18.02 23.98 -10.95
C ARG A 574 -18.58 24.64 -12.20
N MET A 575 -19.88 24.55 -12.42
CA MET A 575 -20.60 25.23 -13.50
C MET A 575 -20.85 26.72 -13.20
N GLY A 576 -20.46 27.23 -12.02
CA GLY A 576 -20.55 28.66 -11.64
C GLY A 576 -21.88 29.03 -10.98
N TYR A 577 -22.73 28.07 -10.60
CA TYR A 577 -23.95 28.38 -9.85
C TYR A 577 -23.61 28.58 -8.37
N THR A 578 -24.00 29.71 -7.81
CA THR A 578 -23.74 30.04 -6.40
C THR A 578 -24.69 29.33 -5.45
N LYS A 579 -25.88 28.99 -5.91
CA LYS A 579 -26.88 28.21 -5.17
C LYS A 579 -27.23 26.97 -5.97
N PRO A 580 -27.26 25.78 -5.37
CA PRO A 580 -27.59 24.54 -6.10
C PRO A 580 -28.91 24.62 -6.86
N GLY A 581 -29.91 25.30 -6.30
CA GLY A 581 -31.24 25.48 -6.93
C GLY A 581 -31.23 26.26 -8.23
N ASP A 582 -30.20 27.13 -8.46
CA ASP A 582 -30.11 27.93 -9.66
C ASP A 582 -29.73 27.08 -10.89
N ALA A 583 -29.19 25.89 -10.70
CA ALA A 583 -28.87 24.94 -11.75
C ALA A 583 -30.10 24.18 -12.28
N VAL A 584 -31.19 24.11 -11.48
CA VAL A 584 -32.37 23.34 -11.84
C VAL A 584 -33.16 24.03 -12.96
N GLY A 585 -33.49 23.27 -14.01
CA GLY A 585 -34.15 23.75 -15.22
C GLY A 585 -33.19 24.29 -16.30
N GLU A 586 -31.89 24.36 -16.00
CA GLU A 586 -30.90 24.76 -17.01
C GLU A 586 -30.61 23.59 -17.99
N ARG A 587 -30.22 23.99 -19.22
CA ARG A 587 -29.96 23.03 -20.31
C ARG A 587 -28.47 23.03 -20.64
N LEU A 588 -27.86 21.86 -20.56
CA LEU A 588 -26.44 21.61 -20.79
C LEU A 588 -26.24 20.95 -22.15
N TYR A 589 -25.20 21.33 -22.87
CA TYR A 589 -24.88 20.81 -24.20
C TYR A 589 -23.51 20.13 -24.17
N ALA A 590 -23.47 18.80 -24.30
CA ALA A 590 -22.22 18.04 -24.36
C ALA A 590 -21.55 18.09 -25.74
N ASP A 591 -22.37 18.14 -26.79
CA ASP A 591 -21.97 18.07 -28.20
C ASP A 591 -22.57 19.20 -29.06
N GLY A 592 -23.10 20.24 -28.43
CA GLY A 592 -23.73 21.39 -29.10
C GLY A 592 -25.11 21.09 -29.74
N LYS A 593 -25.59 19.84 -29.71
CA LYS A 593 -26.81 19.46 -30.46
C LYS A 593 -27.96 19.05 -29.56
N ASN A 594 -27.72 18.24 -28.56
CA ASN A 594 -28.77 17.63 -27.73
C ASN A 594 -28.74 18.15 -26.31
N PRO A 595 -29.69 19.03 -25.91
CA PRO A 595 -29.70 19.57 -24.54
C PRO A 595 -30.09 18.49 -23.53
N THR A 596 -29.36 18.50 -22.39
CA THR A 596 -29.69 17.74 -21.21
C THR A 596 -30.20 18.70 -20.14
N GLU A 597 -31.44 18.56 -19.69
CA GLU A 597 -32.06 19.42 -18.69
C GLU A 597 -31.71 18.96 -17.27
N VAL A 598 -31.28 19.87 -16.43
CA VAL A 598 -30.98 19.59 -15.02
C VAL A 598 -32.30 19.58 -14.23
N VAL A 599 -32.69 18.42 -13.72
CA VAL A 599 -33.96 18.23 -12.95
C VAL A 599 -33.77 18.25 -11.44
N GLY A 600 -32.55 18.16 -10.98
CA GLY A 600 -32.25 18.19 -9.56
C GLY A 600 -30.76 18.32 -9.23
N VAL A 601 -30.51 18.68 -7.99
CA VAL A 601 -29.16 18.67 -7.41
C VAL A 601 -29.17 17.84 -6.15
N VAL A 602 -28.25 16.91 -6.04
CA VAL A 602 -28.03 16.07 -4.86
C VAL A 602 -26.77 16.48 -4.10
N ALA A 603 -26.69 16.13 -2.83
CA ALA A 603 -25.46 16.26 -2.07
C ALA A 603 -24.32 15.52 -2.76
N ASP A 604 -23.10 15.97 -2.53
CA ASP A 604 -21.92 15.34 -3.12
C ASP A 604 -21.88 13.84 -2.72
N MET A 605 -21.75 13.00 -3.73
CA MET A 605 -21.69 11.53 -3.59
C MET A 605 -20.26 11.09 -3.83
N ARG A 606 -19.64 10.46 -2.82
CA ARG A 606 -18.26 9.99 -2.92
C ARG A 606 -18.19 8.55 -3.35
N PHE A 607 -17.70 8.32 -4.56
CA PHE A 607 -17.50 6.99 -5.13
C PHE A 607 -16.06 6.51 -5.03
N GLN A 608 -15.10 7.42 -4.87
CA GLN A 608 -13.67 7.14 -4.82
C GLN A 608 -13.06 7.36 -3.42
N SER A 609 -11.77 7.08 -3.29
CA SER A 609 -11.02 7.30 -2.05
C SER A 609 -11.00 8.79 -1.67
N ALA A 610 -11.05 9.09 -0.36
CA ALA A 610 -10.91 10.45 0.17
C ALA A 610 -9.56 11.14 -0.09
N ARG A 611 -8.65 10.49 -0.81
CA ARG A 611 -7.44 11.13 -1.37
C ARG A 611 -7.74 11.97 -2.61
N HIS A 612 -8.83 11.65 -3.31
CA HIS A 612 -9.30 12.45 -4.43
C HIS A 612 -10.22 13.56 -3.91
N ALA A 613 -10.20 14.71 -4.56
CA ALA A 613 -11.16 15.77 -4.29
C ALA A 613 -12.57 15.24 -4.54
N ASP A 614 -13.57 15.80 -3.85
CA ASP A 614 -14.96 15.52 -4.21
C ASP A 614 -15.13 15.93 -5.67
N GLU A 615 -15.29 14.91 -6.52
CA GLU A 615 -15.35 15.11 -7.97
C GLU A 615 -16.72 15.64 -8.34
N PRO A 616 -16.80 16.65 -9.20
CA PRO A 616 -18.06 17.14 -9.68
C PRO A 616 -18.71 16.08 -10.58
N LEU A 617 -19.84 15.53 -10.13
CA LEU A 617 -20.54 14.44 -10.82
C LEU A 617 -21.81 14.95 -11.48
N MET A 618 -22.07 14.46 -12.70
CA MET A 618 -23.35 14.57 -13.38
C MET A 618 -23.89 13.20 -13.68
N PHE A 619 -25.09 12.92 -13.21
CA PHE A 619 -25.81 11.69 -13.50
C PHE A 619 -26.80 11.93 -14.63
N GLN A 620 -26.51 11.44 -15.83
CA GLN A 620 -27.49 11.37 -16.90
C GLN A 620 -28.46 10.23 -16.62
N ILE A 621 -29.75 10.52 -16.65
CA ILE A 621 -30.76 9.50 -16.45
C ILE A 621 -31.02 8.77 -17.75
N LYS A 622 -30.62 7.51 -17.78
CA LYS A 622 -30.66 6.64 -18.95
C LYS A 622 -30.94 5.19 -18.55
N ALA A 623 -31.78 4.50 -19.33
CA ALA A 623 -32.02 3.09 -19.12
C ALA A 623 -30.74 2.25 -19.32
N GLY A 624 -30.64 1.21 -18.51
CA GLY A 624 -29.56 0.25 -18.63
C GLY A 624 -28.30 0.65 -17.83
N GLY A 625 -27.36 -0.24 -17.86
CA GLY A 625 -26.11 -0.11 -17.11
C GLY A 625 -25.44 -1.47 -16.96
N ARG A 626 -24.15 -1.45 -16.70
CA ARG A 626 -23.36 -2.67 -16.48
C ARG A 626 -23.35 -3.13 -15.01
N HIS A 627 -24.00 -2.36 -14.13
CA HIS A 627 -24.14 -2.68 -12.72
C HIS A 627 -25.59 -2.60 -12.30
N MET A 628 -26.01 -3.56 -11.49
CA MET A 628 -27.30 -3.59 -10.83
C MET A 628 -27.10 -3.52 -9.33
N THR A 629 -27.64 -2.47 -8.72
CA THR A 629 -27.54 -2.25 -7.27
C THR A 629 -28.90 -2.51 -6.64
N LEU A 630 -28.90 -3.33 -5.61
CA LEU A 630 -30.09 -3.69 -4.85
C LEU A 630 -29.98 -3.14 -3.44
N ARG A 631 -31.02 -2.49 -2.93
CA ARG A 631 -31.16 -2.18 -1.51
C ARG A 631 -31.93 -3.30 -0.82
N LEU A 632 -31.27 -4.00 0.07
CA LEU A 632 -31.87 -5.09 0.82
C LEU A 632 -32.63 -4.56 2.06
N ALA A 633 -33.66 -5.27 2.46
CA ALA A 633 -34.35 -5.01 3.71
C ALA A 633 -33.52 -5.50 4.92
N ALA A 634 -33.78 -4.91 6.09
CA ALA A 634 -33.25 -5.47 7.33
C ALA A 634 -33.88 -6.85 7.57
N GLY A 635 -33.06 -7.86 7.92
CA GLY A 635 -33.56 -9.22 8.15
C GLY A 635 -32.54 -10.26 7.68
N ASP A 636 -32.99 -11.41 7.19
CA ASP A 636 -32.12 -12.46 6.64
C ASP A 636 -31.58 -12.07 5.24
N GLN A 637 -30.56 -11.23 5.26
CA GLN A 637 -29.90 -10.78 4.03
C GLN A 637 -29.25 -11.94 3.25
N ARG A 638 -28.83 -13.01 3.94
CA ARG A 638 -28.19 -14.17 3.31
C ARG A 638 -29.19 -14.91 2.40
N ALA A 639 -30.36 -15.20 2.91
CA ALA A 639 -31.42 -15.83 2.10
C ALA A 639 -31.82 -14.97 0.92
N THR A 640 -31.88 -13.63 1.10
CA THR A 640 -32.18 -12.68 0.02
C THR A 640 -31.07 -12.67 -1.04
N VAL A 641 -29.79 -12.62 -0.64
CA VAL A 641 -28.64 -12.69 -1.55
C VAL A 641 -28.63 -14.00 -2.33
N ASP A 642 -28.91 -15.13 -1.69
CA ASP A 642 -28.99 -16.44 -2.35
C ASP A 642 -30.14 -16.47 -3.38
N ALA A 643 -31.26 -15.81 -3.10
CA ALA A 643 -32.36 -15.68 -4.07
C ALA A 643 -32.01 -14.78 -5.25
N VAL A 644 -31.35 -13.66 -4.99
CA VAL A 644 -30.82 -12.75 -6.03
C VAL A 644 -29.84 -13.49 -6.93
N ASN A 645 -28.85 -14.20 -6.35
CA ASN A 645 -27.86 -14.94 -7.14
C ASN A 645 -28.50 -16.01 -8.01
N ARG A 646 -29.48 -16.78 -7.49
CA ARG A 646 -30.24 -17.76 -8.30
C ARG A 646 -30.99 -17.11 -9.47
N ALA A 647 -31.58 -15.93 -9.23
CA ALA A 647 -32.27 -15.21 -10.32
C ALA A 647 -31.24 -14.70 -11.35
N VAL A 648 -30.13 -14.17 -10.94
CA VAL A 648 -29.04 -13.73 -11.84
C VAL A 648 -28.52 -14.91 -12.66
N ASP A 649 -28.23 -16.06 -12.04
CA ASP A 649 -27.77 -17.27 -12.72
C ASP A 649 -28.78 -17.80 -13.76
N LYS A 650 -30.10 -17.65 -13.49
CA LYS A 650 -31.16 -18.01 -14.44
C LYS A 650 -31.15 -17.13 -15.68
N PHE A 651 -30.94 -15.82 -15.55
CA PHE A 651 -30.89 -14.87 -16.66
C PHE A 651 -29.56 -14.87 -17.40
N TYR A 652 -28.48 -15.17 -16.67
CA TYR A 652 -27.10 -15.14 -17.15
C TYR A 652 -26.36 -16.44 -16.82
N PRO A 653 -26.84 -17.61 -17.24
CA PRO A 653 -26.27 -18.91 -16.89
C PRO A 653 -24.84 -19.09 -17.39
N ASP A 654 -24.48 -18.29 -18.41
CA ASP A 654 -23.20 -18.42 -19.10
C ASP A 654 -22.21 -17.28 -18.78
N THR A 655 -22.50 -16.48 -17.74
CA THR A 655 -21.69 -15.27 -17.41
C THR A 655 -20.97 -15.41 -16.07
N ASP A 656 -19.84 -16.09 -16.10
CA ASP A 656 -19.00 -16.32 -14.93
C ASP A 656 -18.17 -15.10 -14.50
N TYR A 657 -18.20 -14.01 -15.27
CA TYR A 657 -17.51 -12.77 -15.00
C TYR A 657 -18.34 -11.75 -14.21
N LEU A 658 -19.58 -12.09 -13.86
CA LEU A 658 -20.39 -11.26 -12.99
C LEU A 658 -19.77 -11.22 -11.59
N ARG A 659 -19.62 -10.03 -11.07
CA ARG A 659 -19.10 -9.82 -9.72
C ARG A 659 -20.25 -9.45 -8.81
N HIS A 660 -20.31 -10.13 -7.69
CA HIS A 660 -21.28 -9.93 -6.65
C HIS A 660 -20.63 -9.45 -5.37
N GLY A 661 -21.26 -8.55 -4.61
CA GLY A 661 -20.73 -8.13 -3.34
C GLY A 661 -21.46 -6.94 -2.75
N PHE A 662 -21.23 -6.73 -1.47
CA PHE A 662 -21.76 -5.57 -0.77
C PHE A 662 -20.93 -4.32 -1.06
N VAL A 663 -21.61 -3.16 -1.06
CA VAL A 663 -20.95 -1.85 -1.31
C VAL A 663 -20.00 -1.48 -0.18
N ASP A 664 -20.33 -1.80 1.06
CA ASP A 664 -19.46 -1.58 2.23
C ASP A 664 -18.13 -2.34 2.13
N GLU A 665 -18.14 -3.60 1.67
CA GLU A 665 -16.90 -4.36 1.40
C GLU A 665 -16.04 -3.70 0.31
N ARG A 666 -16.68 -3.13 -0.70
CA ARG A 666 -15.97 -2.40 -1.77
C ARG A 666 -15.32 -1.12 -1.25
N ILE A 667 -16.07 -0.36 -0.43
CA ILE A 667 -15.57 0.86 0.22
C ILE A 667 -14.42 0.52 1.18
N GLU A 668 -14.55 -0.57 1.97
CA GLU A 668 -13.45 -1.04 2.81
C GLU A 668 -12.19 -1.37 1.99
N GLY A 669 -12.40 -1.91 0.80
CA GLY A 669 -11.33 -2.20 -0.17
C GLY A 669 -10.50 -0.97 -0.55
N LEU A 670 -11.13 0.21 -0.68
CA LEU A 670 -10.46 1.48 -1.00
C LEU A 670 -9.44 1.89 0.07
N TYR A 671 -9.71 1.57 1.34
CA TYR A 671 -8.86 1.94 2.49
C TYR A 671 -8.03 0.79 3.04
N LYS A 672 -7.95 -0.32 2.30
CA LYS A 672 -7.18 -1.51 2.71
C LYS A 672 -5.69 -1.20 2.86
N THR A 673 -5.16 -0.34 2.01
CA THR A 673 -3.75 0.08 2.05
C THR A 673 -3.46 0.93 3.29
N GLU A 674 -4.29 1.94 3.58
CA GLU A 674 -4.15 2.82 4.75
C GLU A 674 -4.33 2.05 6.06
N ARG A 675 -5.32 1.17 6.11
CA ARG A 675 -5.54 0.28 7.26
C ARG A 675 -4.33 -0.61 7.52
N ARG A 676 -3.76 -1.17 6.47
CA ARG A 676 -2.54 -1.99 6.54
C ARG A 676 -1.33 -1.18 7.00
N GLN A 677 -1.14 0.02 6.47
CA GLN A 677 -0.10 0.95 6.95
C GLN A 677 -0.26 1.24 8.44
N GLY A 678 -1.47 1.50 8.90
CA GLY A 678 -1.78 1.69 10.31
C GLY A 678 -1.44 0.46 11.18
N GLN A 679 -1.72 -0.75 10.70
CA GLN A 679 -1.38 -2.00 11.38
C GLN A 679 0.14 -2.21 11.47
N ILE A 680 0.85 -1.95 10.39
CA ILE A 680 2.32 -2.03 10.34
C ILE A 680 2.93 -1.02 11.34
N LEU A 681 2.48 0.23 11.31
CA LEU A 681 2.94 1.25 12.27
C LEU A 681 2.64 0.87 13.72
N ALA A 682 1.47 0.27 13.98
CA ALA A 682 1.09 -0.22 15.31
C ALA A 682 2.02 -1.35 15.79
N ALA A 683 2.31 -2.34 14.93
CA ALA A 683 3.20 -3.45 15.23
C ALA A 683 4.62 -2.95 15.55
N PHE A 684 5.18 -2.12 14.68
CA PHE A 684 6.52 -1.57 14.87
C PHE A 684 6.60 -0.52 15.98
N GLY A 685 5.54 0.27 16.18
CA GLY A 685 5.43 1.19 17.32
C GLY A 685 5.40 0.43 18.65
N GLY A 686 4.62 -0.64 18.74
CA GLY A 686 4.63 -1.56 19.89
C GLY A 686 6.00 -2.17 20.15
N LEU A 687 6.67 -2.63 19.09
CA LEU A 687 8.03 -3.17 19.18
C LEU A 687 9.04 -2.13 19.66
N ALA A 688 8.95 -0.89 19.18
CA ALA A 688 9.81 0.22 19.63
C ALA A 688 9.61 0.51 21.12
N VAL A 689 8.36 0.49 21.60
CA VAL A 689 8.03 0.63 23.02
C VAL A 689 8.65 -0.50 23.86
N VAL A 690 8.50 -1.74 23.41
CA VAL A 690 9.11 -2.91 24.09
C VAL A 690 10.61 -2.78 24.15
N LEU A 691 11.27 -2.45 23.04
CA LEU A 691 12.73 -2.28 23.00
C LEU A 691 13.20 -1.14 23.90
N ALA A 692 12.54 0.03 23.88
CA ALA A 692 12.87 1.16 24.75
C ALA A 692 12.74 0.78 26.23
N ASN A 693 11.70 0.02 26.58
CA ASN A 693 11.49 -0.42 27.97
C ASN A 693 12.46 -1.53 28.40
N LEU A 694 12.88 -2.43 27.50
CA LEU A 694 13.96 -3.38 27.79
C LEU A 694 15.26 -2.65 28.17
N GLY A 695 15.58 -1.56 27.47
CA GLY A 695 16.71 -0.70 27.81
C GLY A 695 16.57 -0.01 29.15
N LEU A 696 15.42 0.57 29.42
CA LEU A 696 15.10 1.22 30.68
C LEU A 696 15.14 0.22 31.85
N PHE A 697 14.59 -0.98 31.65
CA PHE A 697 14.63 -2.08 32.61
C PHE A 697 16.05 -2.44 33.00
N GLY A 698 16.95 -2.67 32.04
CA GLY A 698 18.35 -2.97 32.30
C GLY A 698 19.10 -1.83 33.01
N LEU A 699 18.87 -0.58 32.58
CA LEU A 699 19.46 0.59 33.22
C LEU A 699 18.97 0.77 34.66
N THR A 700 17.69 0.57 34.93
CA THR A 700 17.08 0.66 36.24
C THR A 700 17.67 -0.40 37.19
N ALA A 701 17.77 -1.66 36.70
CA ALA A 701 18.34 -2.77 37.43
C ALA A 701 19.78 -2.50 37.84
N LEU A 702 20.63 -2.03 36.92
CA LEU A 702 22.02 -1.67 37.16
C LEU A 702 22.15 -0.48 38.15
N THR A 703 21.31 0.54 38.00
CA THR A 703 21.34 1.73 38.86
C THR A 703 20.88 1.39 40.26
N ALA A 704 19.86 0.57 40.42
CA ALA A 704 19.35 0.10 41.70
C ALA A 704 20.41 -0.77 42.43
N ALA A 705 21.05 -1.71 41.74
CA ALA A 705 22.11 -2.56 42.30
C ALA A 705 23.29 -1.74 42.83
N ARG A 706 23.68 -0.64 42.17
CA ARG A 706 24.76 0.23 42.58
C ARG A 706 24.41 1.12 43.76
N ARG A 707 23.14 1.49 43.89
CA ARG A 707 22.69 2.36 44.99
C ARG A 707 22.15 1.57 46.18
N THR A 708 22.34 0.25 46.22
CA THR A 708 21.86 -0.59 47.32
C THR A 708 22.34 -0.13 48.67
N LYS A 709 23.62 0.26 48.78
CA LYS A 709 24.19 0.81 50.01
C LYS A 709 23.59 2.18 50.39
N GLU A 710 23.43 3.09 49.44
CA GLU A 710 22.78 4.41 49.61
C GLU A 710 21.33 4.24 50.03
N ILE A 711 20.59 3.34 49.36
CA ILE A 711 19.19 3.00 49.67
C ILE A 711 19.12 2.39 51.08
N GLY A 712 20.02 1.47 51.41
CA GLY A 712 20.08 0.88 52.74
C GLY A 712 20.30 1.91 53.86
N ILE A 713 21.25 2.84 53.69
CA ILE A 713 21.50 3.93 54.62
C ILE A 713 20.25 4.81 54.78
N ARG A 714 19.60 5.23 53.67
CA ARG A 714 18.39 6.05 53.74
C ARG A 714 17.24 5.34 54.46
N ARG A 715 17.10 4.00 54.27
CA ARG A 715 16.11 3.23 55.01
C ARG A 715 16.40 3.14 56.53
N VAL A 716 17.65 3.00 56.88
CA VAL A 716 18.05 3.03 58.33
C VAL A 716 17.78 4.40 58.97
N VAL A 717 17.87 5.48 58.17
CA VAL A 717 17.57 6.85 58.59
C VAL A 717 16.05 7.16 58.55
N GLY A 718 15.19 6.18 58.15
CA GLY A 718 13.75 6.32 58.22
C GLY A 718 13.05 6.64 56.91
N ALA A 719 13.75 6.62 55.75
CA ALA A 719 13.08 6.84 54.45
C ALA A 719 12.13 5.69 54.09
N GLY A 720 10.91 6.03 53.72
CA GLY A 720 9.89 5.07 53.26
C GLY A 720 10.23 4.50 51.86
N VAL A 721 9.58 3.39 51.51
CA VAL A 721 9.70 2.81 50.14
C VAL A 721 9.22 3.82 49.09
N SER A 722 8.18 4.61 49.42
CA SER A 722 7.62 5.66 48.56
C SER A 722 8.65 6.77 48.23
N ASP A 723 9.48 7.15 49.21
CA ASP A 723 10.51 8.21 49.01
C ASP A 723 11.60 7.75 48.06
N ILE A 724 12.03 6.49 48.19
CA ILE A 724 12.99 5.85 47.28
C ILE A 724 12.39 5.70 45.89
N MET A 725 11.12 5.25 45.80
CA MET A 725 10.42 5.15 44.54
C MET A 725 10.32 6.50 43.82
N ARG A 726 9.90 7.57 44.55
CA ARG A 726 9.76 8.91 43.99
C ARG A 726 11.10 9.44 43.45
N LEU A 727 12.19 9.24 44.20
CA LEU A 727 13.51 9.66 43.78
C LEU A 727 13.99 8.96 42.51
N MET A 728 13.82 7.64 42.45
CA MET A 728 14.23 6.85 41.28
C MET A 728 13.28 7.07 40.07
N ALA A 729 11.98 7.10 40.33
CA ALA A 729 11.00 7.37 39.27
C ALA A 729 11.31 8.72 38.60
N TRP A 730 11.58 9.78 39.38
CA TRP A 730 11.89 11.10 38.83
C TRP A 730 13.12 11.11 37.92
N GLN A 731 14.15 10.33 38.25
CA GLN A 731 15.37 10.23 37.43
C GLN A 731 15.10 9.65 36.05
N PHE A 732 14.17 8.70 35.90
CA PHE A 732 13.82 8.05 34.64
C PHE A 732 12.64 8.72 33.91
N THR A 733 11.77 9.43 34.64
CA THR A 733 10.66 10.21 34.06
C THR A 733 11.14 11.43 33.29
N ARG A 734 12.15 12.16 33.80
CA ARG A 734 12.69 13.36 33.11
C ARG A 734 13.06 13.13 31.67
N PRO A 735 13.83 12.08 31.27
CA PRO A 735 14.13 11.81 29.88
C PRO A 735 12.87 11.55 29.02
N VAL A 736 11.84 10.90 29.58
CA VAL A 736 10.58 10.63 28.86
C VAL A 736 9.79 11.92 28.63
N LEU A 737 9.77 12.85 29.60
CA LEU A 737 9.15 14.15 29.42
C LEU A 737 9.89 14.98 28.35
N VAL A 738 11.22 14.98 28.36
CA VAL A 738 12.01 15.63 27.30
C VAL A 738 11.76 14.96 25.94
N ALA A 739 11.61 13.64 25.89
CA ALA A 739 11.29 12.89 24.68
C ALA A 739 9.95 13.33 24.07
N ASN A 740 8.94 13.63 24.89
CA ASN A 740 7.66 14.19 24.42
C ASN A 740 7.86 15.54 23.74
N LEU A 741 8.63 16.45 24.37
CA LEU A 741 8.90 17.78 23.82
C LEU A 741 9.66 17.71 22.48
N VAL A 742 10.50 16.70 22.28
CA VAL A 742 11.23 16.49 21.01
C VAL A 742 10.35 15.80 19.97
N ALA A 743 9.57 14.78 20.36
CA ALA A 743 8.77 13.98 19.45
C ALA A 743 7.59 14.76 18.87
N TRP A 744 6.90 15.57 19.69
CA TRP A 744 5.65 16.23 19.27
C TRP A 744 5.81 17.16 18.07
N PRO A 745 6.77 18.10 18.00
CA PRO A 745 6.90 18.95 16.82
C PRO A 745 7.31 18.17 15.56
N VAL A 746 8.19 17.18 15.70
CA VAL A 746 8.65 16.38 14.56
C VAL A 746 7.52 15.55 13.97
N VAL A 747 6.77 14.83 14.81
CA VAL A 747 5.68 13.99 14.33
C VAL A 747 4.48 14.82 13.86
N TRP A 748 4.23 15.98 14.48
CA TRP A 748 3.20 16.90 14.03
C TRP A 748 3.46 17.36 12.61
N TRP A 749 4.69 17.78 12.32
CA TRP A 749 5.10 18.20 10.96
C TRP A 749 4.97 17.04 9.96
N ALA A 750 5.49 15.86 10.29
CA ALA A 750 5.41 14.69 9.41
C ALA A 750 3.96 14.29 9.10
N LEU A 751 3.11 14.28 10.14
CA LEU A 751 1.69 13.99 9.98
C LEU A 751 0.93 15.09 9.25
N HIS A 752 1.32 16.34 9.39
CA HIS A 752 0.74 17.44 8.62
C HIS A 752 0.96 17.24 7.11
N VAL A 753 2.20 16.91 6.71
CA VAL A 753 2.54 16.59 5.32
C VAL A 753 1.77 15.37 4.82
N TRP A 754 1.62 14.32 5.65
CA TRP A 754 0.88 13.12 5.25
C TRP A 754 -0.63 13.40 5.14
N LEU A 755 -1.23 14.10 6.09
CA LEU A 755 -2.65 14.45 6.09
C LEU A 755 -3.02 15.43 4.96
N SER A 756 -2.09 16.25 4.47
CA SER A 756 -2.35 17.17 3.36
C SER A 756 -2.67 16.47 2.04
N GLN A 757 -2.39 15.17 1.94
CA GLN A 757 -2.74 14.33 0.79
C GLN A 757 -4.22 13.90 0.78
N PHE A 758 -4.98 14.19 1.85
CA PHE A 758 -6.39 13.86 1.97
C PHE A 758 -7.23 15.13 1.89
N THR A 759 -8.31 15.09 1.12
CA THR A 759 -9.34 16.15 1.09
C THR A 759 -10.14 16.15 2.38
N VAL A 760 -10.57 14.98 2.83
CA VAL A 760 -11.22 14.78 4.14
C VAL A 760 -10.15 14.32 5.13
N ARG A 761 -9.79 15.20 6.04
CA ARG A 761 -8.71 14.97 7.00
C ARG A 761 -9.17 15.24 8.42
N VAL A 762 -8.66 14.40 9.33
CA VAL A 762 -8.85 14.59 10.76
C VAL A 762 -7.97 15.73 11.27
N ASP A 763 -8.50 16.52 12.19
CA ASP A 763 -7.69 17.50 12.91
C ASP A 763 -6.65 16.80 13.80
N GLN A 764 -5.45 17.35 13.83
CA GLN A 764 -4.38 16.88 14.72
C GLN A 764 -4.68 17.29 16.17
N ALA A 765 -5.59 16.57 16.80
CA ALA A 765 -6.03 16.89 18.15
C ALA A 765 -4.89 16.74 19.16
N PRO A 766 -4.61 17.77 19.98
CA PRO A 766 -3.59 17.72 21.04
C PRO A 766 -3.74 16.52 21.98
N LEU A 767 -4.98 16.06 22.18
CA LEU A 767 -5.28 14.89 23.01
C LEU A 767 -4.58 13.62 22.53
N THR A 768 -4.39 13.43 21.22
CA THR A 768 -3.68 12.27 20.66
C THR A 768 -2.20 12.25 21.10
N PHE A 769 -1.57 13.42 21.10
CA PHE A 769 -0.18 13.59 21.54
C PHE A 769 -0.05 13.36 23.05
N VAL A 770 -0.95 13.94 23.82
CA VAL A 770 -0.98 13.76 25.28
C VAL A 770 -1.24 12.31 25.64
N ALA A 771 -2.17 11.63 25.00
CA ALA A 771 -2.47 10.22 25.24
C ALA A 771 -1.27 9.30 24.96
N ALA A 772 -0.59 9.49 23.83
CA ALA A 772 0.61 8.72 23.49
C ALA A 772 1.76 8.99 24.47
N GLY A 773 1.97 10.25 24.82
CA GLY A 773 2.99 10.64 25.79
C GLY A 773 2.70 10.11 27.20
N ALA A 774 1.44 10.17 27.64
CA ALA A 774 1.02 9.60 28.92
C ALA A 774 1.17 8.08 28.95
N LEU A 775 0.82 7.38 27.88
CA LEU A 775 0.99 5.93 27.77
C LEU A 775 2.48 5.54 27.87
N ALA A 776 3.36 6.24 27.14
CA ALA A 776 4.81 6.01 27.24
C ALA A 776 5.33 6.25 28.67
N LEU A 777 4.84 7.29 29.35
CA LEU A 777 5.19 7.61 30.72
C LEU A 777 4.71 6.52 31.70
N VAL A 778 3.48 6.05 31.55
CA VAL A 778 2.92 4.99 32.41
C VAL A 778 3.72 3.70 32.24
N VAL A 779 4.02 3.29 31.01
CA VAL A 779 4.80 2.07 30.76
C VAL A 779 6.21 2.19 31.33
N ALA A 780 6.85 3.36 31.19
CA ALA A 780 8.17 3.62 31.80
C ALA A 780 8.11 3.58 33.34
N LEU A 781 7.10 4.20 33.95
CA LEU A 781 6.92 4.19 35.42
C LEU A 781 6.65 2.77 35.96
N VAL A 782 5.83 1.98 35.30
CA VAL A 782 5.57 0.57 35.66
C VAL A 782 6.88 -0.23 35.59
N THR A 783 7.67 -0.05 34.51
CA THR A 783 8.96 -0.73 34.36
C THR A 783 9.93 -0.38 35.50
N VAL A 784 10.01 0.89 35.88
CA VAL A 784 10.85 1.35 36.98
C VAL A 784 10.34 0.82 38.32
N ALA A 785 9.01 0.89 38.56
CA ALA A 785 8.40 0.49 39.83
C ALA A 785 8.68 -0.98 40.17
N VAL A 786 8.60 -1.88 39.20
CA VAL A 786 8.87 -3.32 39.38
C VAL A 786 10.24 -3.58 39.99
N HIS A 787 11.26 -2.85 39.55
CA HIS A 787 12.62 -2.99 40.06
C HIS A 787 12.85 -2.29 41.39
N VAL A 788 12.34 -1.08 41.53
CA VAL A 788 12.54 -0.28 42.73
C VAL A 788 11.86 -0.93 43.92
N VAL A 789 10.65 -1.48 43.74
CA VAL A 789 9.94 -2.22 44.80
C VAL A 789 10.78 -3.41 45.27
N ARG A 790 11.31 -4.23 44.34
CA ARG A 790 12.15 -5.39 44.69
C ARG A 790 13.41 -4.99 45.51
N VAL A 791 14.09 -3.89 45.14
CA VAL A 791 15.30 -3.43 45.83
C VAL A 791 14.96 -2.73 47.18
N ALA A 792 13.86 -1.95 47.19
CA ALA A 792 13.43 -1.25 48.40
C ALA A 792 12.79 -2.18 49.45
N SER A 793 12.25 -3.33 49.06
CA SER A 793 11.73 -4.35 49.98
C SER A 793 12.80 -5.29 50.54
N ALA A 794 14.04 -5.27 50.03
CA ALA A 794 15.13 -6.07 50.55
C ALA A 794 15.50 -5.62 51.96
N THR A 795 15.82 -6.58 52.87
CA THR A 795 16.13 -6.32 54.27
C THR A 795 17.39 -5.45 54.42
N PRO A 796 17.37 -4.35 55.22
CA PRO A 796 18.52 -3.43 55.39
C PRO A 796 19.81 -4.13 55.81
N VAL A 797 19.70 -5.21 56.58
CA VAL A 797 20.84 -6.01 57.04
C VAL A 797 21.59 -6.72 55.92
N GLY A 798 20.82 -7.23 54.93
CA GLY A 798 21.40 -7.82 53.69
C GLY A 798 22.11 -6.78 52.81
N ALA A 799 21.63 -5.52 52.79
CA ALA A 799 22.19 -4.45 51.97
C ALA A 799 23.52 -3.91 52.53
N LEU A 800 23.78 -4.04 53.84
CA LEU A 800 25.00 -3.59 54.51
C LEU A 800 26.07 -4.68 54.60
N ARG A 801 25.74 -5.98 54.37
CA ARG A 801 26.66 -7.13 54.42
C ARG A 801 27.32 -7.46 53.08
N TYR A 802 26.99 -6.77 52.00
CA TYR A 802 27.67 -6.95 50.72
C TYR A 802 28.97 -6.12 50.69
N GLU A 803 30.10 -6.75 51.03
CA GLU A 803 31.44 -6.33 50.66
C GLU A 803 31.91 -6.86 49.34
#